data_06f903ebeca67ca601ec28ab7a8453bd
#
_entry.id   06f903ebeca67ca601ec28ab7a8453bd
#
_cell.length_a   1.000
_cell.length_b   1.000
_cell.length_c   1.000
_cell.angle_alpha   90.00
_cell.angle_beta   90.00
_cell.angle_gamma   90.00
#
_symmetry.space_group_name_H-M   'P 1'
#
loop_
_entity.id
_entity.type
_entity.pdbx_description
1 polymer ?
#
loop_
_entity_poly.entity_id
_entity_poly.type
_entity_poly.pdbx_seq_one_letter_code
_entity_poly.pdbx_strand_id
1 'polypeptide(L)'
;MKMNERKKQYYIAYILLIVPCLLFSKNNKYRAIWNDDPATTMTIGWNQYSGAGAVVYYGIKNHGQNVSAYSYSKKVDRKEQFRDMNNEFARLKNLKPDTKYYFFIKDSESKSKVFWFRTAPNTSDKRLSIIAGGDSRNHREGRQNANRLVAKLRPHCVMFGGDMTSNDNSRQWKEWLNDWQLTITSDNQLIPIIPARGNHEYSNGTIMKIFDAPNANVYYGLTIGGNLLRAYTLNSLIAPGGNQSKWLELDLKINKNAIWKMAQYHHPIRPHTSRKSEKQKQYSNWANLFYKYQVQLVVECDAHVCKTTYPIRPSYEKGHVEGFIRDDKKGTVYVGEGCWGAPLRPNNDDKNWTRSSGSFNQIKWIWVDKEKIEIRTVKTNNAKMVRALSMANIFKVPKNINLWKPKTGSVVRIFKKKKPKRKQEIVKKPIKQKQKTNKAKERKISKAYTKRKNKFVLGDFKVKTTTENIEVKWLINSCPNGVVCEVQRSGSRQKHHFKTFATINLKGSKGLASYELEDDNRGVGGKPFVYYRLKNKLPNGKINYSKIQVTLTKPWTSHEKITTAGATSIYLEYTLTDISDITINVFNEKGGLTDQKNYPNQVMGSHIRTLTKASYKRGKYLVEIRGSTGFLKYLWFEQK
;
A
#
# COMPACT_ATOMS: atom_id res chain seq x y z
N MET A 1 55.45 -7.30 -88.83
CA MET A 1 54.21 -6.67 -88.40
C MET A 1 53.90 -7.06 -86.97
N LYS A 2 54.17 -6.20 -85.98
CA LYS A 2 54.12 -6.52 -84.54
C LYS A 2 52.76 -6.01 -84.00
N MET A 3 51.92 -6.88 -83.49
CA MET A 3 50.74 -6.52 -82.75
C MET A 3 51.07 -6.20 -81.29
N ASN A 4 50.63 -5.00 -80.89
CA ASN A 4 50.79 -4.53 -79.49
C ASN A 4 49.59 -5.05 -78.64
N GLU A 5 49.86 -5.88 -77.67
CA GLU A 5 48.90 -6.25 -76.63
C GLU A 5 48.85 -5.23 -75.48
N ARG A 6 47.74 -4.48 -75.40
CA ARG A 6 47.45 -3.63 -74.23
C ARG A 6 46.87 -4.46 -73.11
N LYS A 7 47.61 -4.66 -72.01
CA LYS A 7 47.11 -5.20 -70.75
C LYS A 7 46.14 -4.19 -70.12
N LYS A 8 44.87 -4.58 -70.00
CA LYS A 8 43.87 -3.86 -69.18
C LYS A 8 44.01 -4.33 -67.70
N GLN A 9 44.46 -3.43 -66.80
CA GLN A 9 44.41 -3.61 -65.36
C GLN A 9 43.01 -3.27 -64.88
N TYR A 10 42.31 -4.26 -64.31
CA TYR A 10 41.03 -4.04 -63.62
C TYR A 10 41.35 -3.75 -62.15
N TYR A 11 41.06 -2.50 -61.70
CA TYR A 11 41.03 -2.15 -60.29
C TYR A 11 39.69 -2.63 -59.70
N ILE A 12 39.71 -3.65 -58.84
CA ILE A 12 38.58 -4.08 -58.06
C ILE A 12 38.54 -3.15 -56.85
N ALA A 13 37.62 -2.15 -56.84
CA ALA A 13 37.36 -1.33 -55.68
C ALA A 13 36.48 -2.14 -54.69
N TYR A 14 37.05 -2.59 -53.60
CA TYR A 14 36.29 -3.13 -52.48
C TYR A 14 35.54 -1.96 -51.81
N ILE A 15 34.27 -1.79 -52.10
CA ILE A 15 33.36 -0.93 -51.31
C ILE A 15 33.07 -1.67 -50.02
N LEU A 16 33.76 -1.26 -48.95
CA LEU A 16 33.40 -1.69 -47.58
C LEU A 16 32.04 -1.06 -47.25
N LEU A 17 30.96 -1.81 -47.40
CA LEU A 17 29.64 -1.44 -46.90
C LEU A 17 29.73 -1.48 -45.36
N ILE A 18 30.01 -0.33 -44.75
CA ILE A 18 29.79 -0.13 -43.31
C ILE A 18 28.28 -0.10 -43.11
N VAL A 19 27.68 -1.27 -42.87
CA VAL A 19 26.33 -1.37 -42.38
C VAL A 19 26.38 -0.81 -40.96
N PRO A 20 25.73 0.31 -40.65
CA PRO A 20 25.65 0.76 -39.28
C PRO A 20 24.93 -0.37 -38.49
N CYS A 21 25.68 -1.04 -37.67
CA CYS A 21 25.13 -2.02 -36.72
C CYS A 21 24.24 -1.21 -35.77
N LEU A 22 22.95 -1.10 -36.09
CA LEU A 22 21.96 -0.57 -35.18
C LEU A 22 22.01 -1.47 -33.94
N LEU A 23 22.69 -1.02 -32.93
CA LEU A 23 22.74 -1.67 -31.60
C LEU A 23 21.34 -1.64 -31.01
N PHE A 24 20.51 -2.60 -31.41
CA PHE A 24 19.23 -2.82 -30.75
C PHE A 24 19.49 -3.25 -29.32
N SER A 25 18.91 -2.54 -28.37
CA SER A 25 18.97 -2.95 -26.97
C SER A 25 18.50 -4.40 -26.83
N LYS A 26 19.29 -5.20 -26.15
CA LYS A 26 19.02 -6.64 -25.89
C LYS A 26 17.99 -6.84 -24.76
N ASN A 27 17.48 -5.75 -24.23
CA ASN A 27 16.37 -5.68 -23.29
C ASN A 27 15.26 -4.75 -23.81
N ASN A 28 14.00 -5.06 -23.49
CA ASN A 28 12.83 -4.33 -23.97
C ASN A 28 11.64 -4.49 -23.01
N LYS A 29 10.47 -3.96 -23.37
CA LYS A 29 9.22 -4.08 -22.59
C LYS A 29 9.36 -3.58 -21.16
N TYR A 30 9.93 -2.40 -21.01
CA TYR A 30 10.21 -1.75 -19.72
C TYR A 30 8.93 -1.40 -18.96
N ARG A 31 8.97 -1.60 -17.65
CA ARG A 31 7.87 -1.33 -16.72
C ARG A 31 8.42 -0.71 -15.44
N ALA A 32 7.82 0.37 -14.99
CA ALA A 32 7.94 0.84 -13.60
C ALA A 32 6.73 0.32 -12.82
N ILE A 33 6.94 -0.21 -11.62
CA ILE A 33 5.89 -0.89 -10.86
C ILE A 33 5.94 -0.40 -9.41
N TRP A 34 4.79 -0.06 -8.86
CA TRP A 34 4.66 0.17 -7.42
C TRP A 34 4.09 -1.08 -6.75
N ASN A 35 4.94 -1.78 -6.04
CA ASN A 35 4.63 -2.99 -5.29
C ASN A 35 5.05 -2.93 -3.82
N ASP A 36 5.67 -1.83 -3.39
CA ASP A 36 6.05 -1.50 -2.02
C ASP A 36 5.83 0.00 -1.83
N ASP A 37 6.38 0.64 -0.77
CA ASP A 37 6.18 2.07 -0.50
C ASP A 37 6.53 2.96 -1.72
N PRO A 38 5.55 3.60 -2.37
CA PRO A 38 5.77 4.40 -3.56
C PRO A 38 6.67 5.62 -3.37
N ALA A 39 6.84 6.08 -2.13
CA ALA A 39 7.66 7.24 -1.82
C ALA A 39 9.16 6.91 -1.77
N THR A 40 9.51 5.66 -1.45
CA THR A 40 10.90 5.27 -1.18
C THR A 40 11.38 4.08 -1.98
N THR A 41 10.50 3.50 -2.84
CA THR A 41 10.82 2.33 -3.67
C THR A 41 10.34 2.47 -5.10
N MET A 42 10.95 1.68 -5.99
CA MET A 42 10.51 1.49 -7.37
C MET A 42 11.01 0.14 -7.88
N THR A 43 10.13 -0.67 -8.43
CA THR A 43 10.55 -1.87 -9.16
C THR A 43 10.62 -1.55 -10.65
N ILE A 44 11.79 -1.83 -11.25
CA ILE A 44 12.00 -1.76 -12.69
C ILE A 44 11.94 -3.17 -13.23
N GLY A 45 11.00 -3.42 -14.13
CA GLY A 45 10.85 -4.69 -14.83
C GLY A 45 11.12 -4.53 -16.34
N TRP A 46 11.70 -5.56 -16.95
CA TRP A 46 11.94 -5.62 -18.40
C TRP A 46 11.94 -7.07 -18.90
N ASN A 47 11.94 -7.25 -20.19
CA ASN A 47 12.25 -8.53 -20.81
C ASN A 47 13.70 -8.52 -21.28
N GLN A 48 14.52 -9.45 -20.79
CA GLN A 48 15.91 -9.68 -21.23
C GLN A 48 15.88 -10.62 -22.43
N TYR A 49 15.99 -10.07 -23.63
CA TYR A 49 15.92 -10.84 -24.87
C TYR A 49 17.18 -11.70 -25.08
N SER A 50 18.37 -11.10 -24.89
CA SER A 50 19.68 -11.78 -24.86
C SER A 50 20.63 -11.03 -23.93
N GLY A 51 21.84 -11.51 -23.75
CA GLY A 51 22.79 -11.00 -22.77
C GLY A 51 22.50 -11.50 -21.36
N ALA A 52 23.43 -11.27 -20.46
CA ALA A 52 23.39 -11.74 -19.07
C ALA A 52 23.91 -10.67 -18.09
N GLY A 53 23.68 -10.91 -16.79
CA GLY A 53 24.23 -10.07 -15.74
C GLY A 53 23.72 -8.63 -15.74
N ALA A 54 22.45 -8.42 -16.12
CA ALA A 54 21.87 -7.08 -16.19
C ALA A 54 21.92 -6.34 -14.84
N VAL A 55 22.30 -5.06 -14.91
CA VAL A 55 22.39 -4.15 -13.77
C VAL A 55 21.70 -2.84 -14.14
N VAL A 56 20.84 -2.36 -13.23
CA VAL A 56 20.23 -1.02 -13.33
C VAL A 56 21.17 -0.02 -12.66
N TYR A 57 21.68 0.95 -13.43
CA TYR A 57 22.45 2.10 -12.93
C TYR A 57 21.51 3.28 -12.80
N TYR A 58 21.47 3.94 -11.64
CA TYR A 58 20.50 4.99 -11.38
C TYR A 58 21.00 6.11 -10.48
N GLY A 59 20.40 7.29 -10.58
CA GLY A 59 20.75 8.46 -9.79
C GLY A 59 19.84 9.65 -10.09
N ILE A 60 20.02 10.74 -9.35
CA ILE A 60 19.17 11.94 -9.47
C ILE A 60 19.63 12.89 -10.62
N LYS A 61 20.80 12.65 -11.18
CA LYS A 61 21.31 13.38 -12.35
C LYS A 61 21.35 12.48 -13.58
N ASN A 62 21.15 13.06 -14.76
CA ASN A 62 21.29 12.35 -16.01
C ASN A 62 22.77 12.38 -16.44
N HIS A 63 23.38 11.23 -16.49
CA HIS A 63 24.77 11.05 -16.94
C HIS A 63 24.85 10.24 -18.26
N GLY A 64 23.76 10.21 -19.03
CA GLY A 64 23.70 9.36 -20.22
C GLY A 64 23.85 7.89 -19.85
N GLN A 65 24.69 7.18 -20.61
CA GLN A 65 25.02 5.76 -20.35
C GLN A 65 26.41 5.58 -19.69
N ASN A 66 26.91 6.60 -18.99
CA ASN A 66 28.19 6.54 -18.28
C ASN A 66 28.00 5.84 -16.93
N VAL A 67 28.45 4.59 -16.84
CA VAL A 67 28.31 3.72 -15.66
C VAL A 67 28.96 4.34 -14.42
N SER A 68 30.16 4.87 -14.54
CA SER A 68 30.95 5.38 -13.40
C SER A 68 30.38 6.66 -12.79
N ALA A 69 29.54 7.38 -13.53
CA ALA A 69 28.94 8.63 -13.06
C ALA A 69 27.65 8.43 -12.24
N TYR A 70 27.04 7.26 -12.27
CA TYR A 70 25.84 6.98 -11.48
C TYR A 70 26.17 6.58 -10.05
N SER A 71 25.51 7.23 -9.09
CA SER A 71 25.75 7.00 -7.64
C SER A 71 25.29 5.64 -7.14
N TYR A 72 24.38 5.00 -7.85
CA TYR A 72 23.74 3.76 -7.42
C TYR A 72 23.69 2.73 -8.54
N SER A 73 23.77 1.47 -8.15
CA SER A 73 23.51 0.34 -9.05
C SER A 73 22.70 -0.74 -8.33
N LYS A 74 21.93 -1.50 -9.10
CA LYS A 74 21.10 -2.59 -8.58
C LYS A 74 21.14 -3.77 -9.53
N LYS A 75 21.62 -4.91 -9.05
CA LYS A 75 21.50 -6.20 -9.75
C LYS A 75 20.04 -6.66 -9.75
N VAL A 76 19.72 -7.59 -10.64
CA VAL A 76 18.41 -8.23 -10.71
C VAL A 76 18.11 -8.96 -9.40
N ASP A 77 16.93 -8.69 -8.82
CA ASP A 77 16.44 -9.36 -7.62
C ASP A 77 15.62 -10.62 -7.95
N ARG A 78 14.96 -10.62 -9.12
CA ARG A 78 14.08 -11.72 -9.53
C ARG A 78 14.11 -11.91 -11.04
N LYS A 79 14.12 -13.16 -11.47
CA LYS A 79 14.02 -13.60 -12.86
C LYS A 79 12.84 -14.55 -13.00
N GLU A 80 12.03 -14.37 -14.05
CA GLU A 80 10.87 -15.20 -14.34
C GLU A 80 10.78 -15.48 -15.84
N GLN A 81 11.03 -16.73 -16.23
CA GLN A 81 10.71 -17.15 -17.59
C GLN A 81 9.20 -17.42 -17.68
N PHE A 82 8.51 -16.56 -18.41
CA PHE A 82 7.06 -16.66 -18.53
C PHE A 82 6.56 -16.04 -19.85
N ARG A 83 5.67 -16.74 -20.53
CA ARG A 83 5.08 -16.31 -21.83
C ARG A 83 6.16 -16.01 -22.87
N ASP A 84 7.13 -16.90 -23.01
CA ASP A 84 8.34 -16.79 -23.88
C ASP A 84 9.07 -15.45 -23.72
N MET A 85 9.14 -14.97 -22.52
CA MET A 85 9.90 -13.79 -22.12
C MET A 85 10.73 -14.09 -20.88
N ASN A 86 11.93 -13.54 -20.82
CA ASN A 86 12.78 -13.59 -19.64
C ASN A 86 12.54 -12.29 -18.85
N ASN A 87 11.52 -12.29 -18.00
CA ASN A 87 11.20 -11.13 -17.19
C ASN A 87 12.20 -10.99 -16.06
N GLU A 88 12.89 -9.86 -16.00
CA GLU A 88 13.82 -9.51 -14.93
C GLU A 88 13.31 -8.28 -14.17
N PHE A 89 13.56 -8.26 -12.85
CA PHE A 89 13.10 -7.22 -11.95
C PHE A 89 14.23 -6.76 -11.04
N ALA A 90 14.41 -5.44 -10.94
CA ALA A 90 15.29 -4.78 -9.98
C ALA A 90 14.43 -3.91 -9.03
N ARG A 91 14.45 -4.24 -7.73
CA ARG A 91 13.67 -3.55 -6.68
C ARG A 91 14.54 -2.49 -6.04
N LEU A 92 14.40 -1.24 -6.50
CA LEU A 92 15.12 -0.09 -5.97
C LEU A 92 14.51 0.32 -4.64
N LYS A 93 15.34 0.54 -3.62
CA LYS A 93 14.92 0.89 -2.24
C LYS A 93 15.68 2.11 -1.75
N ASN A 94 15.23 2.67 -0.63
CA ASN A 94 15.85 3.82 0.03
C ASN A 94 15.94 5.07 -0.88
N LEU A 95 14.96 5.21 -1.77
CA LEU A 95 14.85 6.36 -2.65
C LEU A 95 14.35 7.57 -1.86
N LYS A 96 14.72 8.77 -2.32
CA LYS A 96 14.17 10.02 -1.77
C LYS A 96 12.74 10.21 -2.30
N PRO A 97 11.79 10.62 -1.46
CA PRO A 97 10.42 10.94 -1.87
C PRO A 97 10.39 12.10 -2.89
N ASP A 98 9.34 12.12 -3.71
CA ASP A 98 9.04 13.17 -4.69
C ASP A 98 10.24 13.53 -5.59
N THR A 99 11.08 12.57 -5.91
CA THR A 99 12.38 12.76 -6.56
C THR A 99 12.42 12.07 -7.91
N LYS A 100 12.97 12.77 -8.91
CA LYS A 100 13.25 12.25 -10.25
C LYS A 100 14.53 11.44 -10.21
N TYR A 101 14.48 10.20 -10.66
CA TYR A 101 15.62 9.30 -10.83
C TYR A 101 15.78 8.95 -12.30
N TYR A 102 16.97 9.16 -12.84
CA TYR A 102 17.38 8.67 -14.15
C TYR A 102 18.01 7.30 -14.00
N PHE A 103 17.79 6.42 -14.97
CA PHE A 103 18.39 5.11 -14.98
C PHE A 103 18.55 4.55 -16.39
N PHE A 104 19.44 3.60 -16.52
CA PHE A 104 19.54 2.72 -17.67
C PHE A 104 19.94 1.31 -17.23
N ILE A 105 19.70 0.34 -18.09
CA ILE A 105 20.04 -1.07 -17.85
C ILE A 105 21.25 -1.39 -18.71
N LYS A 106 22.30 -1.97 -18.10
CA LYS A 106 23.46 -2.52 -18.77
C LYS A 106 23.53 -4.02 -18.53
N ASP A 107 23.67 -4.78 -19.59
CA ASP A 107 23.96 -6.22 -19.57
C ASP A 107 25.32 -6.51 -20.24
N SER A 108 25.64 -7.80 -20.48
CA SER A 108 26.90 -8.22 -21.13
C SER A 108 27.00 -7.78 -22.60
N GLU A 109 25.89 -7.49 -23.27
CA GLU A 109 25.83 -7.24 -24.71
C GLU A 109 25.45 -5.80 -25.06
N SER A 110 24.71 -5.11 -24.18
CA SER A 110 24.11 -3.82 -24.53
C SER A 110 23.84 -2.90 -23.34
N LYS A 111 23.46 -1.65 -23.69
CA LYS A 111 22.91 -0.68 -22.76
C LYS A 111 21.54 -0.25 -23.27
N SER A 112 20.52 -0.15 -22.39
CA SER A 112 19.26 0.48 -22.76
C SER A 112 19.44 1.98 -22.97
N LYS A 113 18.46 2.64 -23.60
CA LYS A 113 18.36 4.10 -23.50
C LYS A 113 18.18 4.54 -22.05
N VAL A 114 18.46 5.82 -21.78
CA VAL A 114 18.23 6.40 -20.46
C VAL A 114 16.76 6.71 -20.31
N PHE A 115 16.19 6.17 -19.22
CA PHE A 115 14.84 6.44 -18.76
C PHE A 115 14.87 7.24 -17.48
N TRP A 116 13.72 7.66 -17.02
CA TRP A 116 13.54 8.18 -15.67
C TRP A 116 12.16 7.83 -15.11
N PHE A 117 12.06 7.84 -13.79
CA PHE A 117 10.82 7.76 -13.05
C PHE A 117 10.81 8.82 -11.94
N ARG A 118 9.67 9.01 -11.31
CA ARG A 118 9.54 9.84 -10.11
C ARG A 118 8.91 9.03 -8.99
N THR A 119 9.51 9.08 -7.79
CA THR A 119 8.92 8.54 -6.57
C THR A 119 7.71 9.37 -6.15
N ALA A 120 6.75 8.76 -5.45
CA ALA A 120 5.63 9.48 -4.90
C ALA A 120 6.06 10.49 -3.81
N PRO A 121 5.33 11.58 -3.59
CA PRO A 121 5.53 12.40 -2.39
C PRO A 121 5.18 11.59 -1.13
N ASN A 122 5.83 11.93 0.00
CA ASN A 122 5.51 11.37 1.33
C ASN A 122 4.74 12.37 2.21
N THR A 123 4.11 13.35 1.61
CA THR A 123 3.31 14.38 2.29
C THR A 123 1.95 14.52 1.63
N SER A 124 0.93 14.76 2.44
CA SER A 124 -0.42 15.03 1.95
C SER A 124 -0.63 16.42 1.35
N ASP A 125 0.39 17.28 1.40
CA ASP A 125 0.33 18.64 0.81
C ASP A 125 0.47 18.63 -0.71
N LYS A 126 1.01 17.56 -1.26
CA LYS A 126 1.18 17.39 -2.71
C LYS A 126 -0.04 16.72 -3.31
N ARG A 127 -0.62 17.37 -4.32
CA ARG A 127 -1.72 16.80 -5.10
C ARG A 127 -1.25 15.60 -5.92
N LEU A 128 -2.10 14.58 -6.07
CA LEU A 128 -1.83 13.41 -6.91
C LEU A 128 -2.66 13.45 -8.19
N SER A 129 -2.07 12.97 -9.28
CA SER A 129 -2.75 12.68 -10.55
C SER A 129 -2.63 11.18 -10.81
N ILE A 130 -3.75 10.50 -10.96
CA ILE A 130 -3.86 9.05 -11.13
C ILE A 130 -4.69 8.79 -12.38
N ILE A 131 -4.29 7.83 -13.20
CA ILE A 131 -5.16 7.27 -14.24
C ILE A 131 -5.61 5.89 -13.78
N ALA A 132 -6.89 5.59 -13.94
CA ALA A 132 -7.46 4.30 -13.58
C ALA A 132 -8.36 3.75 -14.70
N GLY A 133 -8.40 2.43 -14.84
CA GLY A 133 -9.19 1.70 -15.81
C GLY A 133 -8.71 0.26 -15.95
N GLY A 134 -9.13 -0.44 -16.98
CA GLY A 134 -8.77 -1.82 -17.28
C GLY A 134 -9.48 -2.30 -18.54
N ASP A 135 -9.45 -3.60 -18.84
CA ASP A 135 -10.09 -4.20 -20.01
C ASP A 135 -9.57 -3.62 -21.33
N SER A 136 -8.28 -3.78 -21.54
CA SER A 136 -7.65 -3.40 -22.81
C SER A 136 -7.70 -4.52 -23.84
N ARG A 137 -7.60 -5.77 -23.39
CA ARG A 137 -7.70 -6.98 -24.18
C ARG A 137 -6.90 -6.90 -25.49
N ASN A 138 -7.43 -7.38 -26.60
CA ASN A 138 -6.75 -7.46 -27.90
C ASN A 138 -7.16 -6.38 -28.91
N HIS A 139 -7.99 -5.42 -28.56
CA HIS A 139 -8.29 -4.26 -29.40
C HIS A 139 -7.18 -3.23 -29.31
N ARG A 140 -6.15 -3.44 -30.14
CA ARG A 140 -4.88 -2.71 -30.04
C ARG A 140 -5.02 -1.20 -30.22
N GLU A 141 -5.85 -0.74 -31.16
CA GLU A 141 -6.00 0.71 -31.40
C GLU A 141 -6.57 1.42 -30.16
N GLY A 142 -7.65 0.92 -29.57
CA GLY A 142 -8.24 1.47 -28.36
C GLY A 142 -7.24 1.47 -27.21
N ARG A 143 -6.52 0.36 -26.99
CA ARG A 143 -5.46 0.23 -25.98
C ARG A 143 -4.32 1.22 -26.23
N GLN A 144 -3.83 1.32 -27.46
CA GLN A 144 -2.75 2.25 -27.81
C GLN A 144 -3.16 3.71 -27.61
N ASN A 145 -4.41 4.07 -27.94
CA ASN A 145 -4.91 5.40 -27.70
C ASN A 145 -4.96 5.75 -26.21
N ALA A 146 -5.45 4.84 -25.37
CA ALA A 146 -5.45 4.99 -23.92
C ALA A 146 -4.00 5.12 -23.37
N ASN A 147 -3.07 4.27 -23.84
CA ASN A 147 -1.66 4.33 -23.46
C ASN A 147 -0.99 5.65 -23.84
N ARG A 148 -1.26 6.19 -25.05
CA ARG A 148 -0.79 7.53 -25.47
C ARG A 148 -1.30 8.63 -24.55
N LEU A 149 -2.54 8.53 -24.06
CA LEU A 149 -3.07 9.48 -23.08
C LEU A 149 -2.31 9.41 -21.76
N VAL A 150 -1.94 8.21 -21.28
CA VAL A 150 -1.08 8.08 -20.10
C VAL A 150 0.23 8.87 -20.27
N ALA A 151 0.94 8.67 -21.39
CA ALA A 151 2.17 9.40 -21.67
C ALA A 151 1.97 10.92 -21.73
N LYS A 152 0.86 11.37 -22.31
CA LYS A 152 0.56 12.82 -22.49
C LYS A 152 0.09 13.47 -21.19
N LEU A 153 -0.67 12.78 -20.35
CA LEU A 153 -1.22 13.30 -19.09
C LEU A 153 -0.27 13.18 -17.90
N ARG A 154 0.78 12.38 -18.00
CA ARG A 154 1.86 12.20 -17.01
C ARG A 154 1.34 11.98 -15.57
N PRO A 155 0.48 10.98 -15.32
CA PRO A 155 0.02 10.71 -13.97
C PRO A 155 1.18 10.24 -13.07
N HIS A 156 1.00 10.29 -11.76
CA HIS A 156 1.93 9.69 -10.81
C HIS A 156 1.93 8.16 -10.94
N CYS A 157 0.77 7.56 -11.24
CA CYS A 157 0.65 6.13 -11.52
C CYS A 157 -0.59 5.80 -12.35
N VAL A 158 -0.62 4.56 -12.85
CA VAL A 158 -1.79 3.94 -13.45
C VAL A 158 -2.27 2.82 -12.54
N MET A 159 -3.52 2.87 -12.09
CA MET A 159 -4.23 1.76 -11.46
C MET A 159 -4.92 0.97 -12.56
N PHE A 160 -4.45 -0.25 -12.85
CA PHE A 160 -4.93 -1.07 -13.96
C PHE A 160 -5.73 -2.27 -13.46
N GLY A 161 -7.03 -2.28 -13.73
CA GLY A 161 -8.03 -3.16 -13.13
C GLY A 161 -8.14 -4.57 -13.71
N GLY A 162 -7.14 -5.05 -14.48
CA GLY A 162 -7.13 -6.40 -15.06
C GLY A 162 -7.63 -6.47 -16.51
N ASP A 163 -7.71 -7.69 -17.06
CA ASP A 163 -8.06 -8.00 -18.45
C ASP A 163 -7.16 -7.28 -19.45
N MET A 164 -5.85 -7.48 -19.27
CA MET A 164 -4.81 -6.88 -20.12
C MET A 164 -4.79 -7.55 -21.50
N THR A 165 -4.94 -8.88 -21.54
CA THR A 165 -5.01 -9.71 -22.75
C THR A 165 -6.34 -10.42 -22.86
N SER A 166 -6.65 -11.05 -24.01
CA SER A 166 -7.88 -11.83 -24.18
C SER A 166 -7.71 -13.31 -23.81
N ASN A 167 -6.53 -13.88 -24.01
CA ASN A 167 -6.31 -15.33 -23.90
C ASN A 167 -5.07 -15.70 -23.07
N ASP A 168 -4.50 -14.79 -22.32
CA ASP A 168 -3.33 -15.02 -21.45
C ASP A 168 -2.19 -15.82 -22.11
N ASN A 169 -1.97 -15.65 -23.42
CA ASN A 169 -0.94 -16.36 -24.17
C ASN A 169 0.28 -15.49 -24.48
N SER A 170 1.40 -16.12 -24.88
CA SER A 170 2.68 -15.46 -25.13
C SER A 170 2.59 -14.35 -26.16
N ARG A 171 1.89 -14.56 -27.30
CA ARG A 171 1.75 -13.57 -28.36
C ARG A 171 1.06 -12.31 -27.85
N GLN A 172 -0.08 -12.47 -27.16
CA GLN A 172 -0.86 -11.35 -26.67
C GLN A 172 -0.15 -10.57 -25.56
N TRP A 173 0.60 -11.24 -24.69
CA TRP A 173 1.41 -10.57 -23.68
C TRP A 173 2.57 -9.79 -24.28
N LYS A 174 3.25 -10.35 -25.28
CA LYS A 174 4.31 -9.64 -26.03
C LYS A 174 3.75 -8.39 -26.72
N GLU A 175 2.58 -8.49 -27.34
CA GLU A 175 1.86 -7.36 -27.96
C GLU A 175 1.43 -6.33 -26.93
N TRP A 176 0.87 -6.77 -25.81
CA TRP A 176 0.42 -5.88 -24.74
C TRP A 176 1.59 -5.06 -24.17
N LEU A 177 2.68 -5.72 -23.85
CA LEU A 177 3.89 -5.06 -23.31
C LEU A 177 4.56 -4.16 -24.35
N ASN A 178 4.47 -4.46 -25.66
CA ASN A 178 4.90 -3.56 -26.72
C ASN A 178 4.01 -2.31 -26.77
N ASP A 179 2.69 -2.48 -26.70
CA ASP A 179 1.76 -1.36 -26.68
C ASP A 179 1.86 -0.56 -25.37
N TRP A 180 2.25 -1.18 -24.26
CA TRP A 180 2.51 -0.49 -22.99
C TRP A 180 3.67 0.49 -23.07
N GLN A 181 4.65 0.28 -23.99
CA GLN A 181 5.73 1.25 -24.22
C GLN A 181 5.20 2.62 -24.67
N LEU A 182 3.99 2.71 -25.20
CA LEU A 182 3.33 3.98 -25.53
C LEU A 182 2.91 4.80 -24.31
N THR A 183 3.01 4.26 -23.09
CA THR A 183 2.87 5.02 -21.85
C THR A 183 4.13 5.78 -21.47
N ILE A 184 5.27 5.46 -22.10
CA ILE A 184 6.53 6.16 -21.88
C ILE A 184 6.44 7.54 -22.56
N THR A 185 6.75 8.56 -21.80
CA THR A 185 6.67 9.94 -22.31
C THR A 185 7.76 10.25 -23.35
N SER A 186 7.60 11.33 -24.09
CA SER A 186 8.58 11.76 -25.10
C SER A 186 9.98 12.06 -24.55
N ASP A 187 10.09 12.37 -23.26
CA ASP A 187 11.34 12.55 -22.53
C ASP A 187 11.74 11.32 -21.67
N ASN A 188 11.23 10.15 -22.05
CA ASN A 188 11.54 8.84 -21.48
C ASN A 188 11.13 8.61 -20.00
N GLN A 189 10.08 9.26 -19.51
CA GLN A 189 9.51 8.91 -18.20
C GLN A 189 8.77 7.58 -18.29
N LEU A 190 9.08 6.64 -17.39
CA LEU A 190 8.26 5.47 -17.12
C LEU A 190 7.21 5.82 -16.06
N ILE A 191 5.95 5.60 -16.38
CA ILE A 191 4.84 5.80 -15.44
C ILE A 191 4.59 4.48 -14.69
N PRO A 192 4.60 4.50 -13.35
CA PRO A 192 4.37 3.29 -12.55
C PRO A 192 2.97 2.72 -12.74
N ILE A 193 2.88 1.39 -12.80
CA ILE A 193 1.62 0.63 -12.80
C ILE A 193 1.36 -0.01 -11.43
N ILE A 194 0.08 -0.05 -11.03
CA ILE A 194 -0.46 -0.79 -9.89
C ILE A 194 -1.46 -1.79 -10.48
N PRO A 195 -1.06 -3.04 -10.75
CA PRO A 195 -1.90 -4.00 -11.47
C PRO A 195 -2.88 -4.72 -10.55
N ALA A 196 -4.11 -4.94 -11.03
CA ALA A 196 -5.05 -5.93 -10.51
C ALA A 196 -5.17 -7.11 -11.48
N ARG A 197 -5.76 -8.21 -11.03
CA ARG A 197 -6.05 -9.37 -11.85
C ARG A 197 -7.48 -9.31 -12.41
N GLY A 198 -7.64 -9.54 -13.71
CA GLY A 198 -8.90 -9.81 -14.38
C GLY A 198 -9.11 -11.30 -14.66
N ASN A 199 -10.26 -11.68 -15.21
CA ASN A 199 -10.56 -13.09 -15.51
C ASN A 199 -9.84 -13.60 -16.77
N HIS A 200 -9.34 -12.72 -17.60
CA HIS A 200 -8.51 -13.06 -18.75
C HIS A 200 -7.01 -13.22 -18.42
N GLU A 201 -6.59 -12.92 -17.21
CA GLU A 201 -5.37 -13.45 -16.60
C GLU A 201 -5.75 -14.75 -15.89
N TYR A 202 -5.49 -15.90 -16.51
CA TYR A 202 -6.01 -17.20 -16.06
C TYR A 202 -5.55 -17.61 -14.66
N SER A 203 -4.47 -17.01 -14.15
CA SER A 203 -3.99 -17.25 -12.80
C SER A 203 -3.46 -15.99 -12.11
N ASN A 204 -3.37 -16.01 -10.79
CA ASN A 204 -2.63 -15.00 -10.03
C ASN A 204 -1.16 -14.96 -10.45
N GLY A 205 -0.60 -16.12 -10.81
CA GLY A 205 0.79 -16.29 -11.26
C GLY A 205 1.11 -15.42 -12.48
N THR A 206 0.15 -15.16 -13.37
CA THR A 206 0.36 -14.28 -14.52
C THR A 206 0.73 -12.87 -14.07
N ILE A 207 -0.04 -12.26 -13.15
CA ILE A 207 0.25 -10.93 -12.63
C ILE A 207 1.54 -10.91 -11.82
N MET A 208 1.79 -11.96 -11.02
CA MET A 208 3.01 -12.09 -10.24
C MET A 208 4.27 -12.14 -11.12
N LYS A 209 4.21 -12.90 -12.23
CA LYS A 209 5.37 -13.12 -13.11
C LYS A 209 5.61 -11.97 -14.10
N ILE A 210 4.58 -11.21 -14.46
CA ILE A 210 4.69 -10.06 -15.37
C ILE A 210 4.97 -8.75 -14.64
N PHE A 211 4.45 -8.58 -13.42
CA PHE A 211 4.49 -7.30 -12.69
C PHE A 211 5.10 -7.36 -11.29
N ASP A 212 5.65 -8.50 -10.89
CA ASP A 212 6.25 -8.64 -9.56
C ASP A 212 5.32 -8.12 -8.44
N ALA A 213 4.03 -8.48 -8.51
CA ALA A 213 3.04 -7.99 -7.56
C ALA A 213 3.38 -8.38 -6.11
N PRO A 214 3.03 -7.58 -5.08
CA PRO A 214 3.53 -7.75 -3.72
C PRO A 214 2.94 -8.94 -2.95
N ASN A 215 1.90 -9.58 -3.50
CA ASN A 215 1.19 -10.67 -2.83
C ASN A 215 0.75 -11.73 -3.85
N ALA A 216 0.99 -13.00 -3.55
CA ALA A 216 0.66 -14.13 -4.42
C ALA A 216 -0.83 -14.25 -4.76
N ASN A 217 -1.72 -13.71 -3.90
CA ASN A 217 -3.16 -13.67 -4.14
C ASN A 217 -3.61 -12.40 -4.87
N VAL A 218 -2.69 -11.50 -5.22
CA VAL A 218 -2.91 -10.25 -5.96
C VAL A 218 -3.97 -9.36 -5.29
N TYR A 219 -3.93 -9.26 -3.94
CA TYR A 219 -4.62 -8.21 -3.20
C TYR A 219 -3.65 -7.53 -2.23
N TYR A 220 -3.62 -6.22 -2.23
CA TYR A 220 -2.66 -5.43 -1.45
C TYR A 220 -3.09 -3.98 -1.32
N GLY A 221 -2.43 -3.24 -0.44
CA GLY A 221 -2.68 -1.82 -0.25
C GLY A 221 -1.39 -1.00 -0.32
N LEU A 222 -1.44 0.15 -0.98
CA LEU A 222 -0.34 1.11 -1.08
C LEU A 222 -0.75 2.46 -0.49
N THR A 223 0.16 3.11 0.23
CA THR A 223 -0.06 4.46 0.72
C THR A 223 0.69 5.46 -0.16
N ILE A 224 0.00 6.43 -0.72
CA ILE A 224 0.53 7.38 -1.69
C ILE A 224 0.34 8.80 -1.15
N GLY A 225 1.40 9.60 -1.15
CA GLY A 225 1.35 10.97 -0.67
C GLY A 225 1.30 11.08 0.87
N GLY A 226 2.18 10.35 1.57
CA GLY A 226 2.14 10.26 3.03
C GLY A 226 0.85 9.61 3.50
N ASN A 227 -0.04 10.35 4.15
CA ASN A 227 -1.38 9.87 4.52
C ASN A 227 -2.51 10.38 3.59
N LEU A 228 -2.18 10.90 2.40
CA LEU A 228 -3.19 11.47 1.51
C LEU A 228 -4.13 10.41 0.97
N LEU A 229 -3.59 9.30 0.46
CA LEU A 229 -4.36 8.25 -0.17
C LEU A 229 -3.89 6.86 0.25
N ARG A 230 -4.80 6.02 0.75
CA ARG A 230 -4.62 4.58 0.83
C ARG A 230 -5.36 3.92 -0.33
N ALA A 231 -4.62 3.32 -1.25
CA ALA A 231 -5.13 2.64 -2.45
C ALA A 231 -5.12 1.13 -2.22
N TYR A 232 -6.26 0.48 -2.42
CA TYR A 232 -6.45 -0.96 -2.30
C TYR A 232 -6.58 -1.58 -3.69
N THR A 233 -5.84 -2.64 -3.94
CA THR A 233 -6.08 -3.57 -5.04
C THR A 233 -6.69 -4.83 -4.45
N LEU A 234 -7.89 -5.22 -4.90
CA LEU A 234 -8.58 -6.44 -4.47
C LEU A 234 -8.64 -7.42 -5.64
N ASN A 235 -8.71 -8.70 -5.31
CA ASN A 235 -8.81 -9.77 -6.30
C ASN A 235 -10.24 -10.35 -6.30
N SER A 236 -11.03 -10.01 -7.31
CA SER A 236 -12.39 -10.49 -7.47
C SER A 236 -12.48 -11.92 -8.09
N LEU A 237 -11.33 -12.51 -8.43
CA LEU A 237 -11.22 -13.83 -9.06
C LEU A 237 -10.92 -14.96 -8.06
N ILE A 238 -10.72 -14.59 -6.79
CA ILE A 238 -10.64 -15.52 -5.65
C ILE A 238 -11.79 -15.22 -4.68
N ALA A 239 -11.95 -16.01 -3.63
CA ALA A 239 -12.97 -15.75 -2.62
C ALA A 239 -12.88 -14.32 -2.07
N PRO A 240 -13.91 -13.47 -2.25
CA PRO A 240 -13.87 -12.10 -1.75
C PRO A 240 -13.97 -12.03 -0.22
N GLY A 241 -14.51 -13.08 0.41
CA GLY A 241 -14.57 -13.28 1.85
C GLY A 241 -13.32 -13.94 2.43
N GLY A 242 -13.44 -14.48 3.63
CA GLY A 242 -12.36 -15.20 4.30
C GLY A 242 -11.14 -14.34 4.56
N ASN A 243 -9.96 -14.79 4.15
CA ASN A 243 -8.68 -14.11 4.39
C ASN A 243 -8.61 -12.73 3.72
N GLN A 244 -9.16 -12.58 2.51
CA GLN A 244 -9.12 -11.31 1.80
C GLN A 244 -9.96 -10.22 2.51
N SER A 245 -11.20 -10.53 2.92
CA SER A 245 -12.03 -9.57 3.63
C SER A 245 -11.52 -9.27 5.04
N LYS A 246 -10.97 -10.26 5.75
CA LYS A 246 -10.32 -10.05 7.07
C LYS A 246 -9.10 -9.11 6.94
N TRP A 247 -8.26 -9.36 5.94
CA TRP A 247 -7.13 -8.49 5.64
C TRP A 247 -7.60 -7.07 5.30
N LEU A 248 -8.60 -6.95 4.42
CA LEU A 248 -9.12 -5.64 4.02
C LEU A 248 -9.66 -4.87 5.23
N GLU A 249 -10.46 -5.51 6.09
CA GLU A 249 -10.98 -4.86 7.28
C GLU A 249 -9.87 -4.41 8.23
N LEU A 250 -8.85 -5.26 8.44
CA LEU A 250 -7.70 -4.94 9.28
C LEU A 250 -6.90 -3.76 8.71
N ASP A 251 -6.61 -3.78 7.40
CA ASP A 251 -5.85 -2.71 6.76
C ASP A 251 -6.63 -1.37 6.79
N LEU A 252 -7.96 -1.42 6.58
CA LEU A 252 -8.85 -0.26 6.71
C LEU A 252 -8.84 0.33 8.13
N LYS A 253 -8.78 -0.51 9.16
CA LYS A 253 -8.66 -0.09 10.56
C LYS A 253 -7.30 0.56 10.85
N ILE A 254 -6.21 -0.09 10.40
CA ILE A 254 -4.84 0.41 10.60
C ILE A 254 -4.67 1.76 9.91
N ASN A 255 -5.20 1.91 8.69
CA ASN A 255 -5.09 3.12 7.90
C ASN A 255 -6.30 4.07 8.06
N LYS A 256 -6.95 4.07 9.25
CA LYS A 256 -8.11 4.96 9.52
C LYS A 256 -7.79 6.45 9.32
N ASN A 257 -6.55 6.85 9.52
CA ASN A 257 -6.06 8.23 9.40
C ASN A 257 -5.71 8.64 7.96
N ALA A 258 -5.78 7.74 6.98
CA ALA A 258 -5.67 8.13 5.58
C ALA A 258 -6.80 9.12 5.24
N ILE A 259 -6.44 10.23 4.60
CA ILE A 259 -7.40 11.28 4.23
C ILE A 259 -8.44 10.71 3.27
N TRP A 260 -7.98 9.95 2.29
CA TRP A 260 -8.79 9.27 1.30
C TRP A 260 -8.46 7.78 1.24
N LYS A 261 -9.47 6.99 0.94
CA LYS A 261 -9.34 5.58 0.65
C LYS A 261 -9.99 5.30 -0.70
N MET A 262 -9.28 4.57 -1.55
CA MET A 262 -9.72 4.20 -2.89
C MET A 262 -9.46 2.71 -3.10
N ALA A 263 -10.37 2.02 -3.79
CA ALA A 263 -10.17 0.61 -4.16
C ALA A 263 -10.27 0.42 -5.68
N GLN A 264 -9.56 -0.58 -6.19
CA GLN A 264 -9.75 -1.14 -7.53
C GLN A 264 -9.90 -2.65 -7.46
N TYR A 265 -10.71 -3.20 -8.34
CA TYR A 265 -10.85 -4.63 -8.61
C TYR A 265 -11.55 -4.84 -9.96
N HIS A 266 -11.56 -6.08 -10.44
CA HIS A 266 -12.02 -6.36 -11.79
C HIS A 266 -13.55 -6.45 -11.91
N HIS A 267 -14.18 -7.47 -11.33
CA HIS A 267 -15.64 -7.71 -11.48
C HIS A 267 -16.45 -6.65 -10.73
N PRO A 268 -17.31 -5.86 -11.40
CA PRO A 268 -18.14 -4.86 -10.74
C PRO A 268 -19.19 -5.52 -9.85
N ILE A 269 -19.47 -4.90 -8.69
CA ILE A 269 -20.52 -5.40 -7.78
C ILE A 269 -21.89 -5.37 -8.45
N ARG A 270 -22.19 -4.27 -9.16
CA ARG A 270 -23.44 -4.07 -9.91
C ARG A 270 -23.08 -3.51 -11.29
N PRO A 271 -23.02 -4.35 -12.32
CA PRO A 271 -22.69 -3.91 -13.68
C PRO A 271 -23.79 -3.05 -14.28
N HIS A 272 -23.42 -2.19 -15.24
CA HIS A 272 -24.36 -1.31 -15.96
C HIS A 272 -24.67 -1.83 -17.38
N THR A 273 -24.58 -3.13 -17.55
CA THR A 273 -24.97 -3.85 -18.77
C THR A 273 -25.68 -5.13 -18.40
N SER A 274 -26.80 -5.42 -19.03
CA SER A 274 -27.56 -6.68 -18.87
C SER A 274 -26.76 -7.94 -19.28
N ARG A 275 -25.61 -7.76 -19.96
CA ARG A 275 -24.72 -8.86 -20.36
C ARG A 275 -23.82 -9.38 -19.24
N LYS A 276 -23.89 -8.81 -18.05
CA LYS A 276 -23.10 -9.22 -16.87
C LYS A 276 -23.98 -9.43 -15.67
N SER A 277 -23.70 -10.49 -14.92
CA SER A 277 -24.45 -10.80 -13.70
C SER A 277 -23.90 -10.06 -12.49
N GLU A 278 -24.80 -9.79 -11.55
CA GLU A 278 -24.54 -9.24 -10.23
C GLU A 278 -23.51 -10.05 -9.44
N LYS A 279 -22.64 -9.38 -8.70
CA LYS A 279 -21.61 -10.02 -7.90
C LYS A 279 -21.96 -9.98 -6.41
N GLN A 280 -22.91 -10.82 -6.02
CA GLN A 280 -23.43 -10.84 -4.64
C GLN A 280 -22.34 -11.17 -3.58
N LYS A 281 -21.36 -12.02 -3.92
CA LYS A 281 -20.26 -12.34 -2.98
C LYS A 281 -19.38 -11.11 -2.70
N GLN A 282 -19.05 -10.32 -3.71
CA GLN A 282 -18.31 -9.05 -3.55
C GLN A 282 -19.15 -8.04 -2.77
N TYR A 283 -20.44 -7.91 -3.08
CA TYR A 283 -21.36 -7.04 -2.35
C TYR A 283 -21.35 -7.36 -0.85
N SER A 284 -21.61 -8.60 -0.48
CA SER A 284 -21.71 -9.01 0.92
C SER A 284 -20.42 -8.86 1.73
N ASN A 285 -19.25 -9.02 1.07
CA ASN A 285 -17.97 -8.99 1.77
C ASN A 285 -17.27 -7.63 1.73
N TRP A 286 -17.52 -6.78 0.72
CA TRP A 286 -16.77 -5.54 0.55
C TRP A 286 -17.60 -4.26 0.69
N ALA A 287 -18.86 -4.24 0.19
CA ALA A 287 -19.66 -3.00 0.16
C ALA A 287 -19.87 -2.41 1.56
N ASN A 288 -20.18 -3.28 2.55
CA ASN A 288 -20.32 -2.85 3.95
C ASN A 288 -19.00 -2.37 4.56
N LEU A 289 -17.86 -2.99 4.23
CA LEU A 289 -16.54 -2.53 4.67
C LEU A 289 -16.20 -1.18 4.07
N PHE A 290 -16.46 -0.98 2.76
CA PHE A 290 -16.25 0.31 2.12
C PHE A 290 -17.04 1.43 2.77
N TYR A 291 -18.32 1.20 3.04
CA TYR A 291 -19.17 2.17 3.71
C TYR A 291 -18.74 2.44 5.15
N LYS A 292 -18.53 1.37 5.95
CA LYS A 292 -18.14 1.44 7.36
C LYS A 292 -16.83 2.20 7.56
N TYR A 293 -15.84 1.92 6.74
CA TYR A 293 -14.50 2.51 6.85
C TYR A 293 -14.26 3.69 5.92
N GLN A 294 -15.31 4.17 5.26
CA GLN A 294 -15.28 5.33 4.39
C GLN A 294 -14.21 5.17 3.29
N VAL A 295 -14.37 4.17 2.44
CA VAL A 295 -13.72 4.12 1.12
C VAL A 295 -14.52 5.02 0.20
N GLN A 296 -13.95 6.13 -0.24
CA GLN A 296 -14.70 7.17 -0.95
C GLN A 296 -14.87 6.87 -2.43
N LEU A 297 -13.92 6.16 -3.04
CA LEU A 297 -13.92 5.88 -4.48
C LEU A 297 -13.56 4.43 -4.75
N VAL A 298 -14.31 3.80 -5.63
CA VAL A 298 -14.05 2.46 -6.15
C VAL A 298 -13.99 2.51 -7.67
N VAL A 299 -12.98 1.87 -8.26
CA VAL A 299 -12.83 1.67 -9.70
C VAL A 299 -13.07 0.21 -10.05
N GLU A 300 -14.04 -0.03 -10.91
CA GLU A 300 -14.46 -1.36 -11.35
C GLU A 300 -14.20 -1.54 -12.85
N CYS A 301 -14.14 -2.80 -13.31
CA CYS A 301 -13.82 -3.19 -14.68
C CYS A 301 -14.81 -4.24 -15.23
N ASP A 302 -14.42 -5.11 -16.17
CA ASP A 302 -15.13 -6.29 -16.70
C ASP A 302 -16.39 -6.02 -17.53
N ALA A 303 -17.19 -5.02 -17.21
CA ALA A 303 -18.48 -4.81 -17.87
C ALA A 303 -18.37 -4.11 -19.24
N HIS A 304 -17.25 -3.49 -19.56
CA HIS A 304 -16.94 -2.79 -20.82
C HIS A 304 -17.94 -1.67 -21.17
N VAL A 305 -18.41 -0.98 -20.15
CA VAL A 305 -19.20 0.26 -20.24
C VAL A 305 -18.61 1.34 -19.37
N CYS A 306 -18.97 2.58 -19.63
CA CYS A 306 -18.61 3.68 -18.74
C CYS A 306 -19.69 3.84 -17.66
N LYS A 307 -19.29 3.80 -16.41
CA LYS A 307 -20.15 4.03 -15.25
C LYS A 307 -19.65 5.14 -14.38
N THR A 308 -20.57 5.88 -13.78
CA THR A 308 -20.37 6.74 -12.61
C THR A 308 -21.62 6.72 -11.76
N THR A 309 -21.50 6.46 -10.48
CA THR A 309 -22.64 6.50 -9.54
C THR A 309 -22.70 7.83 -8.78
N TYR A 310 -23.85 8.15 -8.24
CA TYR A 310 -23.92 9.00 -7.06
C TYR A 310 -23.23 8.31 -5.89
N PRO A 311 -22.90 9.00 -4.78
CA PRO A 311 -22.45 8.30 -3.58
C PRO A 311 -23.55 7.35 -3.08
N ILE A 312 -23.22 6.07 -2.90
CA ILE A 312 -24.18 5.02 -2.51
C ILE A 312 -23.73 4.26 -1.29
N ARG A 313 -24.67 3.76 -0.51
CA ARG A 313 -24.45 2.85 0.61
C ARG A 313 -25.17 1.52 0.41
N PRO A 314 -24.62 0.40 0.93
CA PRO A 314 -25.35 -0.85 0.96
C PRO A 314 -26.59 -0.73 1.86
N SER A 315 -27.74 -1.21 1.37
CA SER A 315 -29.00 -1.21 2.11
C SER A 315 -30.03 -2.07 1.39
N TYR A 316 -30.87 -2.73 2.18
CA TYR A 316 -32.10 -3.38 1.71
C TYR A 316 -33.36 -2.67 2.24
N GLU A 317 -33.24 -1.43 2.72
CA GLU A 317 -34.35 -0.58 3.12
C GLU A 317 -35.23 -0.21 1.91
N LYS A 318 -36.48 0.20 2.16
CA LYS A 318 -37.41 0.67 1.10
C LYS A 318 -36.75 1.70 0.19
N GLY A 319 -36.86 1.50 -1.11
CA GLY A 319 -36.26 2.36 -2.15
C GLY A 319 -34.85 1.96 -2.60
N HIS A 320 -34.28 0.87 -2.07
CA HIS A 320 -33.07 0.33 -2.62
C HIS A 320 -33.29 -0.25 -4.04
N VAL A 321 -32.23 -0.18 -4.85
CA VAL A 321 -32.14 -0.94 -6.11
C VAL A 321 -30.89 -1.79 -6.00
N GLU A 322 -31.05 -3.10 -6.14
CA GLU A 322 -29.98 -4.10 -6.08
C GLU A 322 -29.08 -4.01 -4.83
N GLY A 323 -29.70 -3.68 -3.69
CA GLY A 323 -28.99 -3.59 -2.41
C GLY A 323 -28.23 -2.30 -2.20
N PHE A 324 -28.42 -1.26 -3.02
CA PHE A 324 -27.85 0.06 -2.83
C PHE A 324 -28.91 1.17 -2.78
N ILE A 325 -28.59 2.19 -1.98
CA ILE A 325 -29.36 3.41 -1.88
C ILE A 325 -28.40 4.61 -1.96
N ARG A 326 -28.85 5.72 -2.55
CA ARG A 326 -28.08 6.96 -2.61
C ARG A 326 -27.85 7.53 -1.20
N ASP A 327 -26.62 7.89 -0.90
CA ASP A 327 -26.21 8.53 0.36
C ASP A 327 -25.12 9.59 0.09
N ASP A 328 -25.54 10.80 -0.21
CA ASP A 328 -24.66 11.93 -0.51
C ASP A 328 -23.78 12.33 0.69
N LYS A 329 -24.13 11.86 1.89
CA LYS A 329 -23.37 12.18 3.12
C LYS A 329 -22.20 11.26 3.37
N LYS A 330 -22.36 9.94 3.15
CA LYS A 330 -21.36 8.94 3.54
C LYS A 330 -21.10 7.87 2.46
N GLY A 331 -21.84 7.90 1.38
CA GLY A 331 -21.77 6.87 0.35
C GLY A 331 -20.39 6.80 -0.33
N THR A 332 -20.14 5.65 -0.92
CA THR A 332 -19.01 5.37 -1.79
C THR A 332 -19.40 5.67 -3.24
N VAL A 333 -18.53 6.33 -4.00
CA VAL A 333 -18.69 6.52 -5.44
C VAL A 333 -18.04 5.37 -6.18
N TYR A 334 -18.77 4.71 -7.09
CA TYR A 334 -18.25 3.66 -7.96
C TYR A 334 -18.13 4.20 -9.38
N VAL A 335 -16.98 3.95 -10.03
CA VAL A 335 -16.70 4.39 -11.40
C VAL A 335 -16.01 3.26 -12.19
N GLY A 336 -16.00 3.35 -13.46
CA GLY A 336 -15.36 2.35 -14.35
C GLY A 336 -16.31 2.08 -15.50
N GLU A 337 -16.48 0.96 -15.87
CA GLU A 337 -16.25 -0.48 -15.73
C GLU A 337 -15.41 -1.01 -16.90
N GLY A 338 -14.12 -0.69 -16.96
CA GLY A 338 -13.25 -1.13 -18.05
C GLY A 338 -13.16 -0.14 -19.21
N CYS A 339 -13.19 -0.62 -20.45
CA CYS A 339 -13.12 0.19 -21.68
C CYS A 339 -11.77 0.80 -22.02
N TRP A 340 -10.65 0.24 -21.57
CA TRP A 340 -9.31 0.68 -21.99
C TRP A 340 -8.99 0.32 -23.46
N GLY A 341 -9.84 -0.52 -24.06
CA GLY A 341 -9.73 -0.98 -25.45
C GLY A 341 -10.58 -2.22 -25.78
N ALA A 342 -11.12 -2.92 -24.78
CA ALA A 342 -11.96 -4.09 -25.01
C ALA A 342 -13.23 -3.77 -25.83
N PRO A 343 -13.83 -4.77 -26.49
CA PRO A 343 -15.10 -4.60 -27.18
C PRO A 343 -16.17 -4.02 -26.27
N LEU A 344 -16.84 -2.96 -26.71
CA LEU A 344 -17.86 -2.27 -25.94
C LEU A 344 -19.15 -3.08 -25.83
N ARG A 345 -19.88 -2.88 -24.74
CA ARG A 345 -21.21 -3.43 -24.50
C ARG A 345 -22.25 -2.31 -24.36
N PRO A 346 -23.56 -2.60 -24.60
CA PRO A 346 -24.61 -1.63 -24.32
C PRO A 346 -24.66 -1.28 -22.83
N ASN A 347 -24.81 -0.01 -22.50
CA ASN A 347 -25.09 0.47 -21.14
C ASN A 347 -26.61 0.54 -20.91
N ASN A 348 -27.24 -0.62 -20.83
CA ASN A 348 -28.70 -0.79 -20.82
C ASN A 348 -29.22 -1.30 -19.46
N ASP A 349 -28.49 -1.03 -18.38
CA ASP A 349 -28.83 -1.48 -17.04
C ASP A 349 -28.52 -0.41 -15.98
N ASP A 350 -29.04 0.79 -16.23
CA ASP A 350 -28.93 1.93 -15.31
C ASP A 350 -29.85 1.76 -14.09
N LYS A 351 -29.36 2.16 -12.92
CA LYS A 351 -30.08 2.10 -11.65
C LYS A 351 -30.50 3.52 -11.22
N ASN A 352 -31.43 3.66 -10.28
CA ASN A 352 -31.86 4.95 -9.77
C ASN A 352 -30.71 5.76 -9.10
N TRP A 353 -29.64 5.09 -8.70
CA TRP A 353 -28.42 5.70 -8.14
C TRP A 353 -27.29 5.85 -9.19
N THR A 354 -27.52 5.51 -10.47
CA THR A 354 -26.59 5.85 -11.56
C THR A 354 -26.55 7.35 -11.77
N ARG A 355 -25.36 7.94 -11.71
CA ARG A 355 -25.17 9.35 -12.04
C ARG A 355 -25.06 9.54 -13.55
N SER A 356 -24.32 8.67 -14.22
CA SER A 356 -24.16 8.65 -15.68
C SER A 356 -23.53 7.34 -16.14
N SER A 357 -23.98 6.84 -17.28
CA SER A 357 -23.43 5.70 -17.98
C SER A 357 -23.26 5.98 -19.47
N GLY A 358 -22.50 5.15 -20.16
CA GLY A 358 -22.27 5.26 -21.61
C GLY A 358 -21.44 4.10 -22.16
N SER A 359 -21.41 3.97 -23.48
CA SER A 359 -20.66 2.92 -24.17
C SER A 359 -19.62 3.55 -25.12
N PHE A 360 -18.37 3.67 -24.63
CA PHE A 360 -17.22 4.19 -25.38
C PHE A 360 -15.90 3.88 -24.67
N ASN A 361 -14.79 3.82 -25.41
CA ASN A 361 -13.45 3.64 -24.81
C ASN A 361 -13.05 4.85 -23.99
N GLN A 362 -12.56 4.61 -22.76
CA GLN A 362 -12.27 5.67 -21.80
C GLN A 362 -11.23 5.27 -20.75
N ILE A 363 -10.68 6.28 -20.10
CA ILE A 363 -9.91 6.20 -18.87
C ILE A 363 -10.49 7.15 -17.82
N LYS A 364 -10.34 6.83 -16.55
CA LYS A 364 -10.63 7.75 -15.45
C LYS A 364 -9.35 8.52 -15.10
N TRP A 365 -9.41 9.85 -15.21
CA TRP A 365 -8.34 10.74 -14.80
C TRP A 365 -8.71 11.41 -13.49
N ILE A 366 -7.98 11.05 -12.43
CA ILE A 366 -8.34 11.31 -11.04
C ILE A 366 -7.30 12.23 -10.41
N TRP A 367 -7.74 13.33 -9.85
CA TRP A 367 -6.92 14.22 -9.06
C TRP A 367 -7.32 14.13 -7.58
N VAL A 368 -6.32 14.02 -6.72
CA VAL A 368 -6.53 13.86 -5.27
C VAL A 368 -5.72 14.91 -4.54
N ASP A 369 -6.38 15.73 -3.73
CA ASP A 369 -5.77 16.65 -2.78
C ASP A 369 -6.43 16.51 -1.39
N LYS A 370 -6.00 17.31 -0.40
CA LYS A 370 -6.53 17.21 0.97
C LYS A 370 -8.03 17.48 1.07
N GLU A 371 -8.60 18.25 0.14
CA GLU A 371 -9.95 18.75 0.23
C GLU A 371 -10.94 17.95 -0.62
N LYS A 372 -10.47 17.36 -1.71
CA LYS A 372 -11.32 16.67 -2.68
C LYS A 372 -10.61 15.62 -3.52
N ILE A 373 -11.42 14.70 -4.04
CA ILE A 373 -11.11 13.87 -5.20
C ILE A 373 -11.91 14.41 -6.38
N GLU A 374 -11.25 14.63 -7.51
CA GLU A 374 -11.90 15.02 -8.78
C GLU A 374 -11.68 13.93 -9.81
N ILE A 375 -12.75 13.38 -10.36
CA ILE A 375 -12.71 12.32 -11.37
C ILE A 375 -13.23 12.89 -12.70
N ARG A 376 -12.44 12.73 -13.75
CA ARG A 376 -12.78 13.03 -15.14
C ARG A 376 -12.78 11.74 -15.94
N THR A 377 -13.80 11.56 -16.76
CA THR A 377 -13.82 10.50 -17.76
C THR A 377 -13.30 11.07 -19.07
N VAL A 378 -12.18 10.50 -19.54
CA VAL A 378 -11.54 10.91 -20.80
C VAL A 378 -11.85 9.87 -21.87
N LYS A 379 -12.51 10.26 -22.97
CA LYS A 379 -12.67 9.43 -24.16
C LYS A 379 -11.35 9.31 -24.89
N THR A 380 -11.02 8.12 -25.40
CA THR A 380 -9.68 7.85 -25.95
C THR A 380 -9.57 8.06 -27.45
N ASN A 381 -10.68 8.34 -28.14
CA ASN A 381 -10.78 8.38 -29.62
C ASN A 381 -9.91 9.47 -30.29
N ASN A 382 -9.54 10.53 -29.57
CA ASN A 382 -8.70 11.62 -30.10
C ASN A 382 -7.31 11.71 -29.46
N ALA A 383 -6.82 10.64 -28.85
CA ALA A 383 -5.57 10.62 -28.07
C ALA A 383 -4.36 11.20 -28.85
N LYS A 384 -4.30 10.99 -30.16
CA LYS A 384 -3.22 11.51 -31.02
C LYS A 384 -3.17 13.06 -31.04
N MET A 385 -4.33 13.73 -30.95
CA MET A 385 -4.48 15.18 -31.02
C MET A 385 -4.27 15.90 -29.68
N VAL A 386 -4.32 15.19 -28.56
CA VAL A 386 -4.16 15.76 -27.21
C VAL A 386 -2.75 16.29 -27.05
N ARG A 387 -2.63 17.55 -26.58
CA ARG A 387 -1.33 18.14 -26.26
C ARG A 387 -0.72 17.48 -25.02
N ALA A 388 0.54 17.08 -25.08
CA ALA A 388 1.25 16.54 -23.94
C ALA A 388 1.48 17.59 -22.85
N LEU A 389 1.31 17.20 -21.60
CA LEU A 389 1.59 18.03 -20.44
C LEU A 389 3.09 17.97 -20.08
N SER A 390 3.61 19.07 -19.53
CA SER A 390 4.89 19.05 -18.80
C SER A 390 4.66 18.70 -17.34
N MET A 391 5.72 18.34 -16.59
CA MET A 391 5.63 18.08 -15.15
C MET A 391 5.05 19.27 -14.35
N ALA A 392 5.30 20.51 -14.79
CA ALA A 392 4.73 21.69 -14.14
C ALA A 392 3.21 21.85 -14.37
N ASN A 393 2.65 21.15 -15.33
CA ASN A 393 1.27 21.34 -15.78
C ASN A 393 0.38 20.09 -15.62
N ILE A 394 0.81 19.06 -14.89
CA ILE A 394 0.08 17.78 -14.77
C ILE A 394 -1.33 17.91 -14.16
N PHE A 395 -1.65 19.06 -13.59
CA PHE A 395 -2.98 19.41 -13.04
C PHE A 395 -3.72 20.43 -13.93
N LYS A 396 -3.31 20.61 -15.19
CA LYS A 396 -4.04 21.40 -16.17
C LYS A 396 -4.75 20.48 -17.16
N VAL A 397 -5.92 20.86 -17.60
CA VAL A 397 -6.64 20.16 -18.65
C VAL A 397 -5.99 20.57 -20.00
N PRO A 398 -5.38 19.62 -20.74
CA PRO A 398 -4.68 19.97 -21.98
C PRO A 398 -5.66 20.33 -23.09
N LYS A 399 -5.17 21.11 -24.08
CA LYS A 399 -5.95 21.37 -25.30
C LYS A 399 -6.26 20.05 -26.03
N ASN A 400 -7.41 20.01 -26.66
CA ASN A 400 -7.91 18.90 -27.49
C ASN A 400 -8.18 17.58 -26.70
N ILE A 401 -8.20 17.60 -25.38
CA ILE A 401 -8.65 16.42 -24.62
C ILE A 401 -10.17 16.27 -24.75
N ASN A 402 -10.60 15.03 -25.04
CA ASN A 402 -12.02 14.71 -25.15
C ASN A 402 -12.58 14.26 -23.79
N LEU A 403 -13.02 15.23 -22.97
CA LEU A 403 -13.72 14.94 -21.71
C LEU A 403 -15.19 14.59 -21.99
N TRP A 404 -15.62 13.48 -21.42
CA TRP A 404 -17.05 13.16 -21.43
C TRP A 404 -17.87 14.18 -20.63
N LYS A 405 -18.93 14.69 -21.25
CA LYS A 405 -19.79 15.76 -20.71
C LYS A 405 -21.24 15.28 -20.61
N PRO A 406 -21.59 14.39 -19.67
CA PRO A 406 -22.99 14.02 -19.44
C PRO A 406 -23.77 15.19 -18.85
N LYS A 407 -25.13 15.13 -18.91
CA LYS A 407 -26.01 16.15 -18.32
C LYS A 407 -25.70 16.44 -16.85
N THR A 408 -25.16 15.47 -16.11
CA THR A 408 -24.77 15.58 -14.69
C THR A 408 -23.42 16.27 -14.47
N GLY A 409 -22.75 16.72 -15.55
CA GLY A 409 -21.46 17.42 -15.51
C GLY A 409 -20.24 16.53 -15.71
N SER A 410 -19.19 17.12 -16.27
CA SER A 410 -17.97 16.42 -16.72
C SER A 410 -16.98 16.04 -15.62
N VAL A 411 -17.16 16.55 -14.40
CA VAL A 411 -16.29 16.29 -13.25
C VAL A 411 -17.11 15.80 -12.07
N VAL A 412 -16.78 14.62 -11.59
CA VAL A 412 -17.30 14.12 -10.31
C VAL A 412 -16.39 14.62 -9.19
N ARG A 413 -16.96 15.21 -8.15
CA ARG A 413 -16.22 15.71 -7.00
C ARG A 413 -16.67 15.02 -5.73
N ILE A 414 -15.71 14.51 -4.97
CA ILE A 414 -15.93 13.97 -3.63
C ILE A 414 -15.18 14.89 -2.68
N PHE A 415 -15.92 15.62 -1.85
CA PHE A 415 -15.35 16.57 -0.91
C PHE A 415 -15.05 15.90 0.44
N LYS A 416 -13.95 16.35 1.07
CA LYS A 416 -13.66 16.00 2.44
C LYS A 416 -14.74 16.58 3.37
N LYS A 417 -15.27 15.74 4.24
CA LYS A 417 -16.24 16.18 5.23
C LYS A 417 -15.56 17.08 6.24
N LYS A 418 -16.12 18.26 6.44
CA LYS A 418 -15.73 19.11 7.57
C LYS A 418 -16.15 18.38 8.86
N LYS A 419 -15.23 18.16 9.76
CA LYS A 419 -15.60 17.74 11.12
C LYS A 419 -16.58 18.81 11.65
N PRO A 420 -17.73 18.44 12.24
CA PRO A 420 -18.57 19.43 12.88
C PRO A 420 -17.68 20.22 13.85
N LYS A 421 -17.70 21.54 13.75
CA LYS A 421 -17.06 22.40 14.76
C LYS A 421 -17.67 21.97 16.09
N ARG A 422 -16.86 21.46 16.99
CA ARG A 422 -17.29 21.23 18.37
C ARG A 422 -17.86 22.57 18.84
N LYS A 423 -19.17 22.61 19.07
CA LYS A 423 -19.78 23.77 19.73
C LYS A 423 -18.97 23.92 21.00
N GLN A 424 -18.26 25.05 21.14
CA GLN A 424 -17.73 25.43 22.44
C GLN A 424 -18.95 25.53 23.34
N GLU A 425 -19.12 24.59 24.25
CA GLU A 425 -20.04 24.76 25.36
C GLU A 425 -19.58 26.01 26.08
N ILE A 426 -20.45 27.03 26.02
CA ILE A 426 -20.31 28.22 26.83
C ILE A 426 -20.43 27.70 28.27
N VAL A 427 -19.32 27.60 28.94
CA VAL A 427 -19.25 27.30 30.38
C VAL A 427 -19.99 28.42 31.07
N LYS A 428 -21.25 28.19 31.43
CA LYS A 428 -21.99 29.07 32.32
C LYS A 428 -21.23 29.10 33.65
N LYS A 429 -20.86 30.31 34.08
CA LYS A 429 -20.20 30.53 35.38
C LYS A 429 -20.99 29.84 36.48
N PRO A 430 -20.36 29.17 37.43
CA PRO A 430 -21.07 28.48 38.52
C PRO A 430 -21.71 29.52 39.45
N ILE A 431 -22.96 29.29 39.73
CA ILE A 431 -23.73 30.01 40.76
C ILE A 431 -23.12 29.69 42.11
N LYS A 432 -22.76 30.76 42.87
CA LYS A 432 -22.27 30.64 44.26
C LYS A 432 -23.38 30.08 45.14
N GLN A 433 -23.27 28.80 45.52
CA GLN A 433 -24.01 28.29 46.69
C GLN A 433 -23.22 28.52 47.98
N LYS A 434 -23.86 29.20 48.91
CA LYS A 434 -23.37 29.45 50.28
C LYS A 434 -23.27 28.09 51.04
N GLN A 435 -22.05 27.66 51.36
CA GLN A 435 -21.84 26.57 52.28
C GLN A 435 -21.89 27.10 53.72
N LYS A 436 -22.82 26.53 54.49
CA LYS A 436 -22.82 26.64 55.95
C LYS A 436 -21.71 25.77 56.53
N THR A 437 -20.89 26.32 57.36
CA THR A 437 -19.72 25.73 58.03
C THR A 437 -20.12 24.68 59.08
N ASN A 438 -19.52 23.47 59.00
CA ASN A 438 -19.34 22.60 60.14
C ASN A 438 -17.84 22.48 60.47
N LYS A 439 -17.39 23.38 61.40
CA LYS A 439 -16.08 23.35 62.04
C LYS A 439 -16.17 22.46 63.30
N ALA A 440 -15.77 21.19 63.23
CA ALA A 440 -15.42 20.46 64.49
C ALA A 440 -14.70 19.11 64.32
N LYS A 441 -14.35 18.63 63.10
CA LYS A 441 -13.66 17.32 63.00
C LYS A 441 -12.34 17.28 62.21
N GLU A 442 -11.80 18.44 61.77
CA GLU A 442 -10.59 18.47 60.94
C GLU A 442 -9.25 18.58 61.68
N ARG A 443 -9.21 18.65 63.01
CA ARG A 443 -7.96 18.95 63.76
C ARG A 443 -7.07 17.75 64.13
N LYS A 444 -7.43 16.50 63.81
CA LYS A 444 -6.57 15.35 64.15
C LYS A 444 -5.97 14.62 62.94
N ILE A 445 -6.36 14.95 61.71
CA ILE A 445 -5.82 14.29 60.48
C ILE A 445 -4.69 15.15 59.83
N SER A 446 -4.54 16.44 60.17
CA SER A 446 -3.63 17.34 59.50
C SER A 446 -2.14 17.22 59.90
N LYS A 447 -1.79 16.60 61.03
CA LYS A 447 -0.38 16.46 61.47
C LYS A 447 0.39 15.27 60.88
N ALA A 448 -0.30 14.24 60.32
CA ALA A 448 0.36 13.14 59.63
C ALA A 448 0.59 13.39 58.11
N TYR A 449 -0.16 14.33 57.56
CA TYR A 449 -0.06 14.66 56.11
C TYR A 449 1.01 15.71 55.77
N THR A 450 1.45 16.50 56.71
CA THR A 450 2.38 17.62 56.46
C THR A 450 3.83 17.18 56.24
N LYS A 451 4.22 15.95 56.59
CA LYS A 451 5.60 15.43 56.37
C LYS A 451 5.78 14.72 55.01
N ARG A 452 4.71 14.54 54.20
CA ARG A 452 4.78 13.89 52.85
C ARG A 452 4.78 14.87 51.69
N LYS A 453 4.80 16.17 51.90
CA LYS A 453 4.50 17.23 50.92
C LYS A 453 5.50 17.42 49.79
N ASN A 454 6.65 16.73 49.76
CA ASN A 454 7.70 16.96 48.75
C ASN A 454 8.29 15.68 48.14
N LYS A 455 7.59 14.53 48.20
CA LYS A 455 8.11 13.29 47.64
C LYS A 455 7.26 12.85 46.45
N PHE A 456 7.90 12.60 45.28
CA PHE A 456 7.25 11.97 44.14
C PHE A 456 7.00 10.49 44.44
N VAL A 457 5.76 10.06 44.32
CA VAL A 457 5.36 8.68 44.54
C VAL A 457 4.53 8.19 43.34
N LEU A 458 5.16 7.35 42.52
CA LEU A 458 4.48 6.63 41.45
C LEU A 458 3.60 5.52 42.05
N GLY A 459 2.36 5.44 41.61
CA GLY A 459 1.42 4.35 41.88
C GLY A 459 1.54 3.23 40.86
N ASP A 460 0.40 2.68 40.49
CA ASP A 460 0.31 1.63 39.47
C ASP A 460 0.75 2.10 38.08
N PHE A 461 1.48 1.27 37.36
CA PHE A 461 1.84 1.48 35.98
C PHE A 461 1.52 0.22 35.19
N LYS A 462 0.59 0.29 34.24
CA LYS A 462 0.06 -0.83 33.46
C LYS A 462 0.08 -0.50 31.97
N VAL A 463 0.31 -1.52 31.16
CA VAL A 463 0.20 -1.46 29.70
C VAL A 463 -0.66 -2.62 29.22
N LYS A 464 -1.53 -2.38 28.24
CA LYS A 464 -2.44 -3.39 27.71
C LYS A 464 -2.60 -3.17 26.22
N THR A 465 -2.36 -4.21 25.43
CA THR A 465 -2.64 -4.20 24.01
C THR A 465 -4.12 -4.43 23.75
N THR A 466 -4.70 -3.54 22.98
CA THR A 466 -6.07 -3.63 22.47
C THR A 466 -6.05 -4.03 21.00
N THR A 467 -7.21 -4.12 20.37
CA THR A 467 -7.31 -4.36 18.92
C THR A 467 -6.84 -3.17 18.08
N GLU A 468 -6.82 -1.96 18.64
CA GLU A 468 -6.53 -0.71 17.94
C GLU A 468 -5.18 -0.09 18.30
N ASN A 469 -4.77 -0.20 19.57
CA ASN A 469 -3.58 0.49 20.11
C ASN A 469 -3.04 -0.26 21.34
N ILE A 470 -2.05 0.35 21.99
CA ILE A 470 -1.58 -0.06 23.29
C ILE A 470 -1.94 1.04 24.29
N GLU A 471 -2.80 0.71 25.24
CA GLU A 471 -3.15 1.58 26.34
C GLU A 471 -2.01 1.59 27.37
N VAL A 472 -1.53 2.79 27.72
CA VAL A 472 -0.49 3.03 28.70
C VAL A 472 -1.10 3.86 29.83
N LYS A 473 -1.32 3.24 31.02
CA LYS A 473 -2.00 3.87 32.14
C LYS A 473 -1.12 3.87 33.39
N TRP A 474 -1.10 5.00 34.12
CA TRP A 474 -0.38 5.05 35.39
C TRP A 474 -1.05 5.99 36.38
N LEU A 475 -0.76 5.74 37.65
CA LEU A 475 -1.23 6.52 38.77
C LEU A 475 -0.05 7.25 39.42
N ILE A 476 -0.29 8.47 39.86
CA ILE A 476 0.62 9.25 40.68
C ILE A 476 -0.04 9.49 42.04
N ASN A 477 0.53 8.94 43.09
CA ASN A 477 -0.01 9.08 44.44
C ASN A 477 0.38 10.42 45.13
N SER A 478 1.51 10.98 44.70
CA SER A 478 1.99 12.30 45.15
C SER A 478 2.97 12.86 44.15
N CYS A 479 2.81 14.12 43.77
CA CYS A 479 3.65 14.79 42.78
C CYS A 479 4.01 16.21 43.23
N PRO A 480 5.32 16.56 43.38
CA PRO A 480 5.75 17.93 43.45
C PRO A 480 5.45 18.70 42.17
N ASN A 481 5.35 20.03 42.24
CA ASN A 481 5.29 20.85 41.02
C ASN A 481 6.57 20.71 40.21
N GLY A 482 6.46 20.75 38.87
CA GLY A 482 7.61 20.77 37.95
C GLY A 482 8.25 19.40 37.69
N VAL A 483 7.54 18.29 37.97
CA VAL A 483 7.97 16.97 37.53
C VAL A 483 7.63 16.76 36.06
N VAL A 484 8.62 16.32 35.29
CA VAL A 484 8.44 15.94 33.86
C VAL A 484 8.46 14.41 33.74
N CYS A 485 7.40 13.83 33.23
CA CYS A 485 7.29 12.41 32.96
C CYS A 485 7.51 12.14 31.47
N GLU A 486 8.59 11.43 31.13
CA GLU A 486 8.82 10.88 29.81
C GLU A 486 8.30 9.45 29.75
N VAL A 487 7.34 9.18 28.89
CA VAL A 487 6.91 7.81 28.60
C VAL A 487 7.82 7.27 27.50
N GLN A 488 8.54 6.20 27.83
CA GLN A 488 9.56 5.63 26.95
C GLN A 488 9.16 4.21 26.53
N ARG A 489 9.41 3.87 25.26
CA ARG A 489 9.19 2.54 24.70
C ARG A 489 10.42 1.97 24.01
N SER A 490 10.44 0.62 23.86
CA SER A 490 11.50 -0.11 23.18
C SER A 490 10.98 -1.45 22.64
N GLY A 491 11.53 -1.91 21.52
CA GLY A 491 11.37 -3.29 21.05
C GLY A 491 12.30 -4.30 21.76
N SER A 492 13.05 -3.87 22.79
CA SER A 492 14.00 -4.68 23.54
C SER A 492 13.99 -4.30 25.03
N ARG A 493 14.30 -5.27 25.89
CA ARG A 493 14.39 -5.05 27.34
C ARG A 493 15.66 -4.29 27.79
N GLN A 494 16.61 -4.08 26.90
CA GLN A 494 17.87 -3.40 27.22
C GLN A 494 17.66 -1.92 27.49
N LYS A 495 18.21 -1.42 28.60
CA LYS A 495 17.94 -0.07 29.12
C LYS A 495 18.27 1.06 28.17
N HIS A 496 19.29 0.91 27.32
CA HIS A 496 19.76 1.93 26.35
C HIS A 496 18.91 2.00 25.06
N HIS A 497 18.05 1.01 24.79
CA HIS A 497 17.19 1.01 23.61
C HIS A 497 15.87 1.78 23.80
N PHE A 498 15.54 2.23 25.02
CA PHE A 498 14.32 2.96 25.29
C PHE A 498 14.36 4.38 24.72
N LYS A 499 13.38 4.71 23.89
CA LYS A 499 13.19 6.05 23.30
C LYS A 499 11.92 6.68 23.87
N THR A 500 12.00 7.98 24.17
CA THR A 500 10.83 8.77 24.59
C THR A 500 9.89 8.96 23.41
N PHE A 501 8.63 8.63 23.57
CA PHE A 501 7.60 8.85 22.56
C PHE A 501 6.53 9.87 23.01
N ALA A 502 6.46 10.13 24.32
CA ALA A 502 5.62 11.18 24.87
C ALA A 502 6.26 11.82 26.10
N THR A 503 6.02 13.11 26.29
CA THR A 503 6.49 13.88 27.45
C THR A 503 5.30 14.64 28.04
N ILE A 504 5.10 14.51 29.36
CA ILE A 504 4.00 15.10 30.09
C ILE A 504 4.55 15.89 31.29
N ASN A 505 4.20 17.17 31.35
CA ASN A 505 4.45 17.99 32.54
C ASN A 505 3.39 17.66 33.59
N LEU A 506 3.78 16.97 34.64
CA LEU A 506 2.84 16.57 35.68
C LEU A 506 2.47 17.81 36.54
N LYS A 507 1.17 18.06 36.68
CA LYS A 507 0.69 19.08 37.63
C LYS A 507 0.89 18.56 39.05
N GLY A 508 1.46 19.41 39.91
CA GLY A 508 1.58 19.06 41.32
C GLY A 508 0.20 18.70 41.90
N SER A 509 0.08 17.52 42.46
CA SER A 509 -1.16 17.05 43.05
C SER A 509 -0.96 16.66 44.54
N LYS A 510 -1.91 17.02 45.37
CA LYS A 510 -2.01 16.60 46.76
C LYS A 510 -2.78 15.28 46.94
N GLY A 511 -3.02 14.54 45.85
CA GLY A 511 -3.80 13.32 45.83
C GLY A 511 -3.54 12.48 44.58
N LEU A 512 -4.27 11.38 44.46
CA LEU A 512 -4.20 10.44 43.34
C LEU A 512 -4.52 11.15 42.01
N ALA A 513 -3.60 11.10 41.06
CA ALA A 513 -3.82 11.54 39.69
C ALA A 513 -3.62 10.36 38.73
N SER A 514 -4.52 10.18 37.78
CA SER A 514 -4.43 9.16 36.74
C SER A 514 -4.04 9.80 35.42
N TYR A 515 -3.22 9.09 34.66
CA TYR A 515 -2.77 9.46 33.33
C TYR A 515 -2.95 8.29 32.37
N GLU A 516 -3.29 8.59 31.15
CA GLU A 516 -3.51 7.61 30.09
C GLU A 516 -2.97 8.14 28.78
N LEU A 517 -2.32 7.26 28.02
CA LEU A 517 -1.87 7.49 26.65
C LEU A 517 -2.21 6.29 25.79
N GLU A 518 -2.49 6.56 24.52
CA GLU A 518 -2.62 5.54 23.49
C GLU A 518 -1.38 5.56 22.59
N ASP A 519 -0.74 4.41 22.45
CA ASP A 519 0.40 4.21 21.56
C ASP A 519 -0.03 3.38 20.34
N ASP A 520 0.10 3.95 19.15
CA ASP A 520 -0.18 3.28 17.87
C ASP A 520 0.93 2.30 17.44
N ASN A 521 1.95 2.12 18.26
CA ASN A 521 3.03 1.15 18.12
C ASN A 521 3.89 1.28 16.83
N ARG A 522 3.91 2.42 16.15
CA ARG A 522 4.65 2.63 14.88
C ARG A 522 6.19 2.64 15.04
N GLY A 523 6.71 2.59 16.25
CA GLY A 523 8.15 2.80 16.51
C GLY A 523 8.97 1.58 16.88
N VAL A 524 8.42 0.37 16.98
CA VAL A 524 9.15 -0.82 17.45
C VAL A 524 9.46 -1.86 16.37
N GLY A 525 9.24 -1.52 15.09
CA GLY A 525 9.79 -2.20 13.91
C GLY A 525 9.71 -3.72 13.91
N GLY A 526 8.50 -4.31 13.72
CA GLY A 526 8.33 -5.75 13.50
C GLY A 526 8.65 -6.67 14.68
N LYS A 527 8.83 -6.12 15.91
CA LYS A 527 9.02 -6.93 17.12
C LYS A 527 7.68 -7.38 17.69
N PRO A 528 7.58 -8.64 18.18
CA PRO A 528 6.32 -9.16 18.72
C PRO A 528 5.95 -8.57 20.09
N PHE A 529 6.94 -8.06 20.84
CA PHE A 529 6.76 -7.43 22.15
C PHE A 529 7.24 -5.99 22.14
N VAL A 530 6.56 -5.16 22.91
CA VAL A 530 6.95 -3.80 23.22
C VAL A 530 7.08 -3.62 24.74
N TYR A 531 8.11 -2.91 25.13
CA TYR A 531 8.49 -2.65 26.51
C TYR A 531 8.31 -1.17 26.81
N TYR A 532 7.72 -0.84 27.96
CA TYR A 532 7.47 0.52 28.40
C TYR A 532 8.08 0.78 29.75
N ARG A 533 8.55 2.01 29.96
CA ARG A 533 8.91 2.55 31.27
C ARG A 533 8.58 4.02 31.33
N LEU A 534 8.38 4.52 32.56
CA LEU A 534 8.28 5.94 32.85
C LEU A 534 9.62 6.43 33.37
N LYS A 535 10.11 7.57 32.82
CA LYS A 535 11.29 8.28 33.29
C LYS A 535 10.81 9.63 33.83
N ASN A 536 10.86 9.80 35.13
CA ASN A 536 10.36 10.97 35.82
C ASN A 536 11.53 11.83 36.25
N LYS A 537 11.64 13.03 35.67
CA LYS A 537 12.63 14.06 36.05
C LYS A 537 12.04 14.99 37.14
N LEU A 538 12.60 14.96 38.30
CA LEU A 538 12.18 15.77 39.43
C LEU A 538 12.79 17.20 39.37
N PRO A 539 12.19 18.22 40.00
CA PRO A 539 12.70 19.58 39.98
C PRO A 539 14.12 19.74 40.51
N ASN A 540 14.56 18.83 41.37
CA ASN A 540 15.94 18.80 41.91
C ASN A 540 16.94 18.04 41.00
N GLY A 541 16.59 17.77 39.77
CA GLY A 541 17.41 17.05 38.78
C GLY A 541 17.45 15.53 38.95
N LYS A 542 16.89 14.97 40.03
CA LYS A 542 16.85 13.51 40.24
C LYS A 542 15.95 12.84 39.24
N ILE A 543 16.39 11.70 38.70
CA ILE A 543 15.61 10.88 37.75
C ILE A 543 15.15 9.60 38.43
N ASN A 544 13.86 9.31 38.35
CA ASN A 544 13.24 8.06 38.79
C ASN A 544 12.68 7.28 37.59
N TYR A 545 12.96 5.97 37.54
CA TYR A 545 12.38 5.07 36.55
C TYR A 545 11.34 4.16 37.18
N SER A 546 10.26 3.89 36.43
CA SER A 546 9.32 2.82 36.79
C SER A 546 9.94 1.44 36.55
N LYS A 547 9.27 0.39 37.04
CA LYS A 547 9.48 -0.97 36.52
C LYS A 547 9.13 -1.00 35.03
N ILE A 548 9.83 -1.85 34.26
CA ILE A 548 9.52 -2.08 32.85
C ILE A 548 8.25 -2.91 32.78
N GLN A 549 7.27 -2.44 32.01
CA GLN A 549 6.08 -3.19 31.62
C GLN A 549 6.28 -3.74 30.20
N VAL A 550 5.68 -4.87 29.91
CA VAL A 550 5.75 -5.52 28.60
C VAL A 550 4.35 -5.94 28.17
N THR A 551 4.08 -5.78 26.88
CA THR A 551 2.86 -6.30 26.25
C THR A 551 3.18 -6.72 24.81
N LEU A 552 2.26 -7.44 24.15
CA LEU A 552 2.37 -7.74 22.73
C LEU A 552 2.17 -6.48 21.90
N THR A 553 2.80 -6.43 20.73
CA THR A 553 2.54 -5.36 19.74
C THR A 553 1.16 -5.49 19.09
N LYS A 554 0.59 -6.70 19.12
CA LYS A 554 -0.79 -7.02 18.69
C LYS A 554 -1.44 -7.94 19.72
N PRO A 555 -2.75 -7.88 19.93
CA PRO A 555 -3.42 -8.75 20.89
C PRO A 555 -3.31 -10.23 20.49
N TRP A 556 -3.38 -11.12 21.45
CA TRP A 556 -3.34 -12.58 21.22
C TRP A 556 -4.34 -13.03 20.15
N THR A 557 -5.53 -12.43 20.14
CA THR A 557 -6.62 -12.68 19.17
C THR A 557 -6.29 -12.30 17.73
N SER A 558 -5.23 -11.52 17.51
CA SER A 558 -4.74 -11.16 16.17
C SER A 558 -3.81 -12.22 15.56
N HIS A 559 -3.45 -13.22 16.35
CA HIS A 559 -2.60 -14.33 15.92
C HIS A 559 -3.42 -15.62 15.87
N GLU A 560 -3.05 -16.51 14.96
CA GLU A 560 -3.68 -17.82 14.83
C GLU A 560 -3.41 -18.65 16.10
N LYS A 561 -4.48 -19.16 16.74
CA LYS A 561 -4.35 -20.06 17.87
C LYS A 561 -4.07 -21.48 17.37
N ILE A 562 -2.99 -22.06 17.85
CA ILE A 562 -2.70 -23.46 17.57
C ILE A 562 -3.64 -24.33 18.40
N THR A 563 -4.51 -25.05 17.72
CA THR A 563 -5.32 -26.11 18.35
C THR A 563 -4.45 -27.34 18.52
N THR A 564 -4.17 -27.70 19.77
CA THR A 564 -3.31 -28.84 20.07
C THR A 564 -4.03 -30.15 19.71
N ALA A 565 -3.59 -30.78 18.62
CA ALA A 565 -3.98 -32.14 18.31
C ALA A 565 -3.05 -33.11 19.08
N GLY A 566 -3.54 -33.72 20.14
CA GLY A 566 -2.80 -34.73 20.92
C GLY A 566 -2.34 -34.28 22.30
N ALA A 567 -2.14 -35.24 23.19
CA ALA A 567 -1.81 -35.03 24.61
C ALA A 567 -0.40 -34.42 24.83
N THR A 568 0.56 -34.68 23.92
CA THR A 568 1.98 -34.43 24.15
C THR A 568 2.64 -33.45 23.17
N SER A 569 2.00 -33.09 22.06
CA SER A 569 2.64 -32.35 20.94
C SER A 569 1.83 -31.16 20.49
N ILE A 570 2.55 -30.11 20.00
CA ILE A 570 2.02 -28.90 19.35
C ILE A 570 2.54 -28.92 17.92
N TYR A 571 1.66 -28.88 16.93
CA TYR A 571 2.02 -28.88 15.52
C TYR A 571 2.00 -27.45 14.98
N LEU A 572 3.12 -27.06 14.32
CA LEU A 572 3.29 -25.78 13.67
C LEU A 572 3.23 -26.01 12.16
N GLU A 573 2.22 -25.46 11.52
CA GLU A 573 2.07 -25.53 10.05
C GLU A 573 2.39 -24.17 9.41
N TYR A 574 3.23 -24.19 8.38
CA TYR A 574 3.57 -23.03 7.59
C TYR A 574 3.94 -23.42 6.17
N THR A 575 3.78 -22.50 5.23
CA THR A 575 4.10 -22.70 3.81
C THR A 575 5.14 -21.69 3.38
N LEU A 576 6.22 -22.16 2.78
CA LEU A 576 7.28 -21.34 2.22
C LEU A 576 7.05 -21.13 0.73
N THR A 577 7.27 -19.91 0.26
CA THR A 577 7.25 -19.53 -1.15
C THR A 577 8.63 -19.58 -1.81
N ASP A 578 9.69 -19.61 -0.99
CA ASP A 578 11.08 -19.65 -1.42
C ASP A 578 11.90 -20.56 -0.49
N ILE A 579 13.06 -21.04 -0.96
CA ILE A 579 14.03 -21.73 -0.12
C ILE A 579 14.51 -20.75 0.96
N SER A 580 14.42 -21.14 2.23
CA SER A 580 14.72 -20.26 3.35
C SER A 580 15.28 -21.01 4.55
N ASP A 581 16.22 -20.40 5.26
CA ASP A 581 16.55 -20.82 6.61
C ASP A 581 15.44 -20.37 7.55
N ILE A 582 14.89 -21.31 8.30
CA ILE A 582 13.80 -21.05 9.22
C ILE A 582 14.27 -21.08 10.66
N THR A 583 13.98 -20.02 11.41
CA THR A 583 14.12 -19.95 12.86
C THR A 583 12.75 -19.91 13.49
N ILE A 584 12.49 -20.82 14.43
CA ILE A 584 11.29 -20.86 15.27
C ILE A 584 11.66 -20.41 16.66
N ASN A 585 11.14 -19.28 17.09
CA ASN A 585 11.29 -18.73 18.43
C ASN A 585 9.99 -18.90 19.23
N VAL A 586 10.09 -19.40 20.47
CA VAL A 586 8.95 -19.49 21.38
C VAL A 586 9.15 -18.53 22.56
N PHE A 587 8.22 -17.62 22.74
CA PHE A 587 8.27 -16.62 23.81
C PHE A 587 7.15 -16.87 24.82
N ASN A 588 7.43 -16.70 26.10
CA ASN A 588 6.39 -16.67 27.13
C ASN A 588 5.63 -15.31 27.11
N GLU A 589 4.54 -15.21 27.86
CA GLU A 589 3.72 -13.98 27.93
C GLU A 589 4.45 -12.74 28.45
N LYS A 590 5.61 -12.92 29.11
CA LYS A 590 6.49 -11.83 29.58
C LYS A 590 7.57 -11.46 28.56
N GLY A 591 7.47 -11.98 27.32
CA GLY A 591 8.41 -11.72 26.23
C GLY A 591 9.80 -12.38 26.42
N GLY A 592 9.91 -13.33 27.33
CA GLY A 592 11.14 -14.14 27.49
C GLY A 592 11.19 -15.25 26.46
N LEU A 593 12.30 -15.38 25.73
CA LEU A 593 12.56 -16.49 24.83
C LEU A 593 12.71 -17.78 25.67
N THR A 594 11.87 -18.79 25.41
CA THR A 594 11.85 -20.06 26.14
C THR A 594 12.39 -21.22 25.31
N ASP A 595 12.29 -21.14 23.98
CA ASP A 595 12.78 -22.17 23.06
C ASP A 595 13.15 -21.51 21.71
N GLN A 596 14.17 -22.06 21.06
CA GLN A 596 14.58 -21.67 19.72
C GLN A 596 15.03 -22.89 18.93
N LYS A 597 14.54 -23.01 17.69
CA LYS A 597 14.93 -24.08 16.76
C LYS A 597 15.26 -23.49 15.39
N ASN A 598 16.35 -23.98 14.80
CA ASN A 598 16.81 -23.56 13.48
C ASN A 598 16.71 -24.72 12.48
N TYR A 599 16.19 -24.42 11.30
CA TYR A 599 16.01 -25.36 10.20
C TYR A 599 16.61 -24.73 8.95
N PRO A 600 17.88 -25.05 8.59
CA PRO A 600 18.53 -24.49 7.42
C PRO A 600 17.94 -25.06 6.12
N ASN A 601 18.04 -24.30 5.04
CA ASN A 601 17.75 -24.72 3.66
C ASN A 601 16.38 -25.39 3.46
N GLN A 602 15.33 -24.87 4.09
CA GLN A 602 13.98 -25.42 3.90
C GLN A 602 13.46 -25.08 2.51
N VAL A 603 13.02 -26.10 1.77
CA VAL A 603 12.49 -25.97 0.40
C VAL A 603 11.12 -25.28 0.38
N MET A 604 10.70 -24.81 -0.80
CA MET A 604 9.33 -24.33 -1.02
C MET A 604 8.31 -25.41 -0.69
N GLY A 605 7.14 -25.01 -0.18
CA GLY A 605 6.02 -25.90 0.11
C GLY A 605 5.58 -25.84 1.56
N SER A 606 4.66 -26.74 1.92
CA SER A 606 4.10 -26.82 3.27
C SER A 606 5.03 -27.61 4.19
N HIS A 607 5.20 -27.09 5.40
CA HIS A 607 6.02 -27.68 6.44
C HIS A 607 5.22 -27.88 7.72
N ILE A 608 5.50 -28.97 8.41
CA ILE A 608 4.99 -29.25 9.76
C ILE A 608 6.18 -29.42 10.70
N ARG A 609 6.16 -28.68 11.82
CA ARG A 609 7.15 -28.81 12.89
C ARG A 609 6.46 -29.10 14.21
N THR A 610 7.13 -29.85 15.06
CA THR A 610 6.56 -30.29 16.33
C THR A 610 7.30 -29.65 17.50
N LEU A 611 6.55 -29.13 18.47
CA LEU A 611 7.04 -28.75 19.79
C LEU A 611 6.47 -29.72 20.84
N THR A 612 7.31 -30.07 21.79
CA THR A 612 6.91 -30.99 22.88
C THR A 612 6.23 -30.22 24.01
N LYS A 613 4.98 -30.51 24.33
CA LYS A 613 4.20 -29.80 25.38
C LYS A 613 4.88 -29.79 26.75
N ALA A 614 5.48 -30.90 27.14
CA ALA A 614 6.17 -31.03 28.42
C ALA A 614 7.34 -30.06 28.64
N SER A 615 7.83 -29.45 27.55
CA SER A 615 8.90 -28.43 27.60
C SER A 615 8.41 -27.07 28.10
N TYR A 616 7.09 -26.85 28.22
CA TYR A 616 6.51 -25.55 28.56
C TYR A 616 5.72 -25.59 29.85
N LYS A 617 5.93 -24.63 30.74
CA LYS A 617 5.15 -24.42 31.97
C LYS A 617 3.74 -23.91 31.63
N ARG A 618 2.81 -23.95 32.59
CA ARG A 618 1.48 -23.34 32.42
C ARG A 618 1.59 -21.88 31.98
N GLY A 619 0.81 -21.49 31.00
CA GLY A 619 0.78 -20.10 30.46
C GLY A 619 0.59 -20.00 28.97
N LYS A 620 0.57 -18.75 28.44
CA LYS A 620 0.46 -18.46 27.02
C LYS A 620 1.82 -18.26 26.40
N TYR A 621 1.97 -18.79 25.21
CA TYR A 621 3.21 -18.73 24.45
C TYR A 621 2.96 -18.21 23.05
N LEU A 622 3.83 -17.29 22.59
CA LEU A 622 3.88 -16.81 21.21
C LEU A 622 4.97 -17.57 20.47
N VAL A 623 4.63 -18.08 19.30
CA VAL A 623 5.57 -18.73 18.39
C VAL A 623 5.82 -17.79 17.20
N GLU A 624 7.04 -17.39 17.00
CA GLU A 624 7.51 -16.67 15.82
C GLU A 624 8.20 -17.64 14.88
N ILE A 625 7.73 -17.77 13.66
CA ILE A 625 8.38 -18.53 12.58
C ILE A 625 8.97 -17.50 11.61
N ARG A 626 10.28 -17.39 11.55
CA ARG A 626 11.01 -16.40 10.77
C ARG A 626 11.90 -17.06 9.72
N GLY A 627 11.76 -16.64 8.46
CA GLY A 627 12.61 -17.05 7.35
C GLY A 627 13.68 -16.02 7.00
N SER A 628 14.82 -16.47 6.54
CA SER A 628 15.93 -15.61 6.06
C SER A 628 15.54 -14.77 4.83
N THR A 629 14.56 -15.24 4.04
CA THR A 629 14.01 -14.55 2.86
C THR A 629 12.89 -13.56 3.17
N GLY A 630 12.62 -13.29 4.46
CA GLY A 630 11.59 -12.34 4.89
C GLY A 630 10.26 -12.98 5.29
N PHE A 631 10.13 -14.31 5.22
CA PHE A 631 8.97 -15.02 5.76
C PHE A 631 8.83 -14.74 7.24
N LEU A 632 7.60 -14.44 7.70
CA LEU A 632 7.29 -14.17 9.10
C LEU A 632 5.85 -14.56 9.42
N LYS A 633 5.69 -15.52 10.33
CA LYS A 633 4.38 -15.95 10.85
C LYS A 633 4.39 -15.93 12.37
N TYR A 634 3.30 -15.48 12.97
CA TYR A 634 3.06 -15.55 14.41
C TYR A 634 1.88 -16.45 14.72
N LEU A 635 2.09 -17.42 15.62
CA LEU A 635 1.09 -18.34 16.13
C LEU A 635 1.12 -18.27 17.67
N TRP A 636 0.08 -18.77 18.34
CA TRP A 636 0.14 -18.88 19.79
C TRP A 636 -0.57 -20.12 20.30
N PHE A 637 -0.15 -20.59 21.45
CA PHE A 637 -0.80 -21.66 22.18
C PHE A 637 -0.87 -21.36 23.66
N GLU A 638 -1.73 -22.12 24.36
CA GLU A 638 -1.88 -22.06 25.81
C GLU A 638 -1.58 -23.43 26.38
N GLN A 639 -0.59 -23.50 27.26
CA GLN A 639 -0.27 -24.68 28.05
C GLN A 639 -1.10 -24.61 29.33
N LYS A 640 -2.04 -25.56 29.51
CA LYS A 640 -2.93 -25.65 30.65
C LYS A 640 -2.28 -26.40 31.82
#